data_2040f78000ef80616eaf51f3b93eb13b
#
_entry.id   2040f78000ef80616eaf51f3b93eb13b
#
_cell.length_a   1.000
_cell.length_b   1.000
_cell.length_c   1.000
_cell.angle_alpha   90.00
_cell.angle_beta   90.00
_cell.angle_gamma   90.00
#
_symmetry.space_group_name_H-M   'P 1'
#
loop_
_entity.id
_entity.type
_entity.pdbx_description
1 polymer ?
#
loop_
_entity_poly.entity_id
_entity_poly.type
_entity_poly.pdbx_seq_one_letter_code
_entity_poly.pdbx_strand_id
1 'polypeptide(L)'
;MARRRVPELTFQQHIADFLIRVHGYGMLEQTDITDTQQYIAEDHLWAFLNATQADTLKKLAEDYGTDAREAVFRALRKELEHTPLWMIMRNRLKVRGLEFHLYYPKPRSTESAAAKKHGENRITFRPHFYFGETNQEIDFVFFLNGLPIVALEVKHERNQNVHDAVAQFCARDHARACFRHPFLYLAADTSDVVAASDPSRPENFRWHNTGLTNTPQTRGEYPVEFLYREVLSKDHLLEALSFFLVRVPKRDAEEDKPAHAAFTILPRYHQSRMVRKVADNALAHFGKTGDIGRKYLIAHSAGSGKTLSICWLADRLHSLFKPGTSDKLVDVLFILTDRKSLDTNIRDDIEKFTHLKDVVGLARKADDLPRFLNERKPIIVTTQQKFAWVLEEIANNPDLKALRVAFLIDEAHRSQEGQMGVAIRVPFRRSEDPDAEDAVDEEKDEEEKIAKIIREHDLNQLFVAFTATPAPATVTLFGAPFDSYTEAEAIAEGYIVDVGASIISYKTLYNLHCPIVPKLDEEKLYPKGVVSKALQNVAFQDDGLIQYKAEVMLRIFEKDVMPLIGGRAKAMIVATSRVAGLRYFNIIKEKLKARSAAYKVLYAFSDFVHPETNVAISEHAINDLKEAELIENRFKGDDYRLMIVANKFQTGFNQPLLAGMFLDKPVVDRNAVQTVSRLNRSYEGKKDVVVVDFTNNASAILKAFAKYRKGTPFEPDEPDPELCTRLLAEILSAGVFTQTDARKFVELAATGTDAQIQFAISGLRVRFHAKLSSSEDRKNFVYMLARLVKSFHFLTCFFAYPHAVKEFVTFAEYVGPQLIKQGSVSELMKQIRQTEVVKAAVEYQGVLRAGAGLKLKPGRVREGAGPPAKKVSVRDMIDEIRAKFDISDEEALYIKQVTEEKAADPAIRGTVHAHREDRMYLEGAYRGRVNGEIQLTYSELARYEELADAKYTDTGGIFDIMAVTVIETHLTAAA
;
A
#
# COMPACT_ATOMS: atom_id res chain seq x y z
N MET A 1 -30.63 -36.99 39.53
CA MET A 1 -29.86 -36.93 38.29
C MET A 1 -29.84 -35.49 37.85
N ALA A 2 -28.71 -34.79 37.98
CA ALA A 2 -28.57 -33.43 37.45
C ALA A 2 -28.67 -33.46 35.92
N ARG A 3 -29.68 -32.78 35.33
CA ARG A 3 -29.75 -32.55 33.86
C ARG A 3 -28.41 -31.96 33.43
N ARG A 4 -27.63 -32.67 32.59
CA ARG A 4 -26.48 -32.10 31.92
C ARG A 4 -26.98 -30.86 31.16
N ARG A 5 -26.62 -29.66 31.63
CA ARG A 5 -26.94 -28.41 30.94
C ARG A 5 -26.32 -28.52 29.52
N VAL A 6 -27.13 -28.18 28.51
CA VAL A 6 -26.66 -28.10 27.15
C VAL A 6 -25.55 -27.04 27.12
N PRO A 7 -24.36 -27.30 26.54
CA PRO A 7 -23.22 -26.39 26.57
C PRO A 7 -23.54 -24.98 26.07
N GLU A 8 -24.40 -24.90 25.04
CA GLU A 8 -24.86 -23.62 24.45
C GLU A 8 -25.67 -22.79 25.44
N LEU A 9 -26.62 -23.37 26.14
CA LEU A 9 -27.39 -22.70 27.23
C LEU A 9 -26.50 -22.21 28.35
N THR A 10 -25.40 -22.93 28.64
CA THR A 10 -24.44 -22.51 29.65
C THR A 10 -23.69 -21.25 29.18
N PHE A 11 -23.33 -21.19 27.91
CA PHE A 11 -22.67 -20.02 27.32
C PHE A 11 -23.61 -18.81 27.23
N GLN A 12 -24.84 -19.00 26.76
CA GLN A 12 -25.88 -17.97 26.77
C GLN A 12 -26.11 -17.40 28.18
N GLN A 13 -26.22 -18.26 29.21
CA GLN A 13 -26.37 -17.85 30.59
C GLN A 13 -25.17 -17.05 31.10
N HIS A 14 -23.95 -17.46 30.72
CA HIS A 14 -22.72 -16.74 31.07
C HIS A 14 -22.74 -15.31 30.51
N ILE A 15 -23.12 -15.14 29.23
CA ILE A 15 -23.27 -13.82 28.62
C ILE A 15 -24.32 -12.98 29.34
N ALA A 16 -25.52 -13.54 29.58
CA ALA A 16 -26.60 -12.84 30.25
C ALA A 16 -26.18 -12.38 31.66
N ASP A 17 -25.57 -13.26 32.45
CA ASP A 17 -25.06 -12.94 33.80
C ASP A 17 -23.99 -11.85 33.77
N PHE A 18 -23.13 -11.83 32.77
CA PHE A 18 -22.12 -10.79 32.59
C PHE A 18 -22.77 -9.44 32.28
N LEU A 19 -23.71 -9.38 31.33
CA LEU A 19 -24.42 -8.16 30.94
C LEU A 19 -25.18 -7.54 32.12
N ILE A 20 -25.79 -8.34 32.94
CA ILE A 20 -26.50 -7.87 34.15
C ILE A 20 -25.50 -7.36 35.20
N ARG A 21 -24.50 -8.17 35.53
CA ARG A 21 -23.60 -7.88 36.67
C ARG A 21 -22.58 -6.80 36.37
N VAL A 22 -22.04 -6.76 35.10
CA VAL A 22 -20.94 -5.83 34.75
C VAL A 22 -21.47 -4.57 34.11
N HIS A 23 -22.44 -4.70 33.16
CA HIS A 23 -23.00 -3.54 32.48
C HIS A 23 -24.24 -2.98 33.13
N GLY A 24 -24.88 -3.70 34.09
CA GLY A 24 -26.10 -3.27 34.74
C GLY A 24 -27.31 -3.25 33.78
N TYR A 25 -27.33 -4.10 32.78
CA TYR A 25 -28.43 -4.14 31.81
C TYR A 25 -29.65 -4.79 32.38
N GLY A 26 -30.82 -4.20 32.10
CA GLY A 26 -32.10 -4.79 32.43
C GLY A 26 -32.48 -5.89 31.44
N MET A 27 -33.10 -6.95 31.96
CA MET A 27 -33.67 -8.00 31.11
C MET A 27 -35.15 -7.68 30.83
N LEU A 28 -35.56 -7.74 29.55
CA LEU A 28 -36.95 -7.57 29.15
C LEU A 28 -37.68 -8.91 29.17
N GLU A 29 -38.96 -8.89 29.54
CA GLU A 29 -39.89 -9.97 29.25
C GLU A 29 -40.46 -9.84 27.83
N GLN A 30 -40.96 -10.93 27.28
CA GLN A 30 -41.56 -10.91 25.94
C GLN A 30 -42.78 -9.97 25.86
N THR A 31 -43.49 -9.83 26.97
CA THR A 31 -44.66 -8.98 27.12
C THR A 31 -44.35 -7.48 27.17
N ASP A 32 -43.10 -7.11 27.46
CA ASP A 32 -42.67 -5.71 27.42
C ASP A 32 -42.58 -5.17 25.98
N ILE A 33 -42.51 -6.06 24.98
CA ILE A 33 -42.46 -5.74 23.56
C ILE A 33 -43.89 -5.60 23.06
N THR A 34 -44.50 -4.43 23.29
CA THR A 34 -45.89 -4.17 23.04
C THR A 34 -46.23 -3.97 21.57
N ASP A 35 -45.32 -3.39 20.76
CA ASP A 35 -45.44 -3.37 19.31
C ASP A 35 -44.85 -4.63 18.72
N THR A 36 -45.67 -5.64 18.49
CA THR A 36 -45.24 -6.93 17.93
C THR A 36 -44.97 -6.93 16.44
N GLN A 37 -45.35 -5.85 15.72
CA GLN A 37 -45.04 -5.70 14.29
C GLN A 37 -43.66 -5.07 14.09
N GLN A 38 -43.34 -4.04 14.87
CA GLN A 38 -42.05 -3.36 14.80
C GLN A 38 -41.08 -3.85 15.88
N TYR A 39 -41.52 -4.72 16.78
CA TYR A 39 -40.76 -5.26 17.91
C TYR A 39 -40.15 -4.16 18.81
N ILE A 40 -40.99 -3.18 19.15
CA ILE A 40 -40.62 -2.05 20.00
C ILE A 40 -41.25 -2.23 21.42
N ALA A 41 -40.45 -2.01 22.43
CA ALA A 41 -40.91 -1.89 23.82
C ALA A 41 -41.35 -0.44 24.07
N GLU A 42 -42.59 -0.12 23.67
CA GLU A 42 -43.12 1.26 23.62
C GLU A 42 -43.13 1.93 24.99
N ASP A 43 -43.39 1.20 26.09
CA ASP A 43 -43.40 1.76 27.45
C ASP A 43 -42.00 2.24 27.85
N HIS A 44 -40.94 1.51 27.46
CA HIS A 44 -39.56 1.90 27.69
C HIS A 44 -39.19 3.17 26.92
N LEU A 45 -39.60 3.27 25.65
CA LEU A 45 -39.37 4.49 24.86
C LEU A 45 -40.15 5.67 25.43
N TRP A 46 -41.41 5.45 25.80
CA TRP A 46 -42.21 6.51 26.36
C TRP A 46 -41.65 7.00 27.71
N ALA A 47 -41.19 6.12 28.56
CA ALA A 47 -40.53 6.49 29.82
C ALA A 47 -39.24 7.30 29.58
N PHE A 48 -38.44 6.94 28.60
CA PHE A 48 -37.25 7.70 28.21
C PHE A 48 -37.61 9.11 27.72
N LEU A 49 -38.62 9.23 26.84
CA LEU A 49 -39.07 10.52 26.32
C LEU A 49 -39.59 11.42 27.44
N ASN A 50 -40.36 10.88 28.39
CA ASN A 50 -40.85 11.62 29.57
C ASN A 50 -39.66 12.08 30.47
N ALA A 51 -38.68 11.25 30.69
CA ALA A 51 -37.54 11.59 31.54
C ALA A 51 -36.64 12.68 30.92
N THR A 52 -36.58 12.76 29.57
CA THR A 52 -35.59 13.61 28.89
C THR A 52 -36.19 14.80 28.13
N GLN A 53 -37.50 14.76 27.79
CA GLN A 53 -38.11 15.71 26.87
C GLN A 53 -39.58 16.06 27.28
N ALA A 54 -39.82 16.12 28.59
CA ALA A 54 -41.16 16.40 29.14
C ALA A 54 -41.79 17.70 28.54
N ASP A 55 -40.99 18.76 28.36
CA ASP A 55 -41.47 20.02 27.82
C ASP A 55 -41.92 19.89 26.36
N THR A 56 -41.20 19.07 25.53
CA THR A 56 -41.57 18.80 24.14
C THR A 56 -42.84 17.97 24.09
N LEU A 57 -42.99 17.00 24.97
CA LEU A 57 -44.18 16.17 25.08
C LEU A 57 -45.38 17.01 25.53
N LYS A 58 -45.20 17.97 26.45
CA LYS A 58 -46.23 18.89 26.86
C LYS A 58 -46.78 19.73 25.70
N LYS A 59 -45.87 20.28 24.87
CA LYS A 59 -46.25 20.99 23.63
C LYS A 59 -47.01 20.09 22.67
N LEU A 60 -46.59 18.84 22.50
CA LEU A 60 -47.30 17.89 21.66
C LEU A 60 -48.72 17.58 22.21
N ALA A 61 -48.85 17.48 23.53
CA ALA A 61 -50.12 17.25 24.19
C ALA A 61 -51.10 18.44 24.06
N GLU A 62 -50.63 19.67 23.80
CA GLU A 62 -51.48 20.82 23.47
C GLU A 62 -52.29 20.57 22.18
N ASP A 63 -51.68 19.83 21.22
CA ASP A 63 -52.30 19.51 19.93
C ASP A 63 -53.11 18.20 19.93
N TYR A 64 -52.62 17.20 20.65
CA TYR A 64 -53.16 15.83 20.59
C TYR A 64 -53.82 15.34 21.89
N GLY A 65 -53.80 16.13 22.96
CA GLY A 65 -54.34 15.71 24.24
C GLY A 65 -53.79 14.37 24.72
N THR A 66 -54.67 13.46 25.07
CA THR A 66 -54.35 12.09 25.50
C THR A 66 -53.71 11.24 24.39
N ASP A 67 -53.89 11.60 23.14
CA ASP A 67 -53.39 10.86 22.00
C ASP A 67 -51.95 11.21 21.62
N ALA A 68 -51.26 12.08 22.38
CA ALA A 68 -49.91 12.50 22.13
C ALA A 68 -48.91 11.30 22.07
N ARG A 69 -49.12 10.30 22.90
CA ARG A 69 -48.32 9.06 22.85
C ARG A 69 -48.52 8.33 21.53
N GLU A 70 -49.75 8.08 21.12
CA GLU A 70 -50.04 7.39 19.88
C GLU A 70 -49.55 8.19 18.64
N ALA A 71 -49.58 9.52 18.71
CA ALA A 71 -49.05 10.38 17.66
C ALA A 71 -47.54 10.17 17.44
N VAL A 72 -46.75 10.01 18.52
CA VAL A 72 -45.31 9.72 18.46
C VAL A 72 -45.06 8.36 17.82
N PHE A 73 -45.73 7.30 18.29
CA PHE A 73 -45.53 5.95 17.76
C PHE A 73 -46.04 5.79 16.33
N ARG A 74 -47.14 6.45 15.96
CA ARG A 74 -47.62 6.47 14.56
C ARG A 74 -46.62 7.16 13.63
N ALA A 75 -46.00 8.27 14.07
CA ALA A 75 -44.96 8.95 13.33
C ALA A 75 -43.73 8.07 13.18
N LEU A 76 -43.34 7.39 14.24
CA LEU A 76 -42.21 6.45 14.22
C LEU A 76 -42.47 5.30 13.24
N ARG A 77 -43.65 4.64 13.31
CA ARG A 77 -44.00 3.54 12.40
C ARG A 77 -43.99 4.00 10.95
N LYS A 78 -44.54 5.19 10.66
CA LYS A 78 -44.54 5.78 9.32
C LYS A 78 -43.12 6.04 8.78
N GLU A 79 -42.23 6.57 9.61
CA GLU A 79 -40.86 6.84 9.19
C GLU A 79 -40.07 5.54 8.96
N LEU A 80 -40.35 4.49 9.73
CA LEU A 80 -39.77 3.14 9.59
C LEU A 80 -40.10 2.43 8.27
N GLU A 81 -41.08 2.86 7.55
CA GLU A 81 -41.42 2.33 6.22
C GLU A 81 -40.33 2.65 5.20
N HIS A 82 -39.62 3.76 5.36
CA HIS A 82 -38.66 4.29 4.37
C HIS A 82 -37.24 4.50 4.91
N THR A 83 -37.10 4.67 6.22
CA THR A 83 -35.85 5.07 6.86
C THR A 83 -35.42 4.01 7.88
N PRO A 84 -34.16 3.52 7.84
CA PRO A 84 -33.65 2.61 8.85
C PRO A 84 -33.73 3.22 10.26
N LEU A 85 -34.08 2.40 11.25
CA LEU A 85 -34.25 2.84 12.65
C LEU A 85 -33.06 3.64 13.17
N TRP A 86 -31.82 3.16 12.96
CA TRP A 86 -30.63 3.86 13.41
C TRP A 86 -30.46 5.28 12.84
N MET A 87 -30.97 5.52 11.61
CA MET A 87 -30.96 6.87 11.03
C MET A 87 -31.99 7.77 11.69
N ILE A 88 -33.20 7.25 11.96
CA ILE A 88 -34.22 8.01 12.72
C ILE A 88 -33.68 8.37 14.09
N MET A 89 -33.03 7.42 14.77
CA MET A 89 -32.39 7.68 16.06
C MET A 89 -31.34 8.79 15.98
N ARG A 90 -30.48 8.76 14.99
CA ARG A 90 -29.41 9.78 14.77
C ARG A 90 -29.98 11.14 14.37
N ASN A 91 -30.98 11.16 13.50
CA ASN A 91 -31.52 12.39 12.90
C ASN A 91 -32.71 13.00 13.67
N ARG A 92 -33.16 12.34 14.73
CA ARG A 92 -34.34 12.66 15.53
C ARG A 92 -35.66 12.35 14.80
N LEU A 93 -36.65 11.95 15.56
CA LEU A 93 -38.01 11.76 15.05
C LEU A 93 -38.74 13.09 15.00
N LYS A 94 -39.36 13.40 13.87
CA LYS A 94 -40.18 14.61 13.70
C LYS A 94 -41.67 14.30 13.83
N VAL A 95 -42.35 14.96 14.76
CA VAL A 95 -43.80 14.83 14.96
C VAL A 95 -44.38 16.24 14.91
N ARG A 96 -45.11 16.57 13.84
CA ARG A 96 -45.75 17.88 13.63
C ARG A 96 -44.83 19.08 13.90
N GLY A 97 -43.61 19.01 13.41
CA GLY A 97 -42.62 20.07 13.57
C GLY A 97 -41.82 20.05 14.87
N LEU A 98 -42.21 19.22 15.85
CA LEU A 98 -41.43 18.96 17.05
C LEU A 98 -40.42 17.85 16.81
N GLU A 99 -39.24 18.01 17.36
CA GLU A 99 -38.14 17.01 17.24
C GLU A 99 -37.98 16.23 18.52
N PHE A 100 -37.95 14.90 18.40
CA PHE A 100 -37.74 13.97 19.52
C PHE A 100 -36.43 13.23 19.36
N HIS A 101 -35.55 13.32 20.35
CA HIS A 101 -34.36 12.49 20.47
C HIS A 101 -34.74 11.09 20.95
N LEU A 102 -34.42 10.07 20.18
CA LEU A 102 -34.67 8.69 20.58
C LEU A 102 -33.52 8.11 21.42
N TYR A 103 -32.39 8.81 21.45
CA TYR A 103 -31.25 8.59 22.34
C TYR A 103 -30.44 9.91 22.44
N TYR A 104 -29.54 9.99 23.44
CA TYR A 104 -28.57 11.08 23.54
C TYR A 104 -27.14 10.56 23.39
N PRO A 105 -26.35 11.07 22.43
CA PRO A 105 -24.95 10.71 22.29
C PRO A 105 -24.13 11.14 23.50
N LYS A 106 -22.91 10.61 23.65
CA LYS A 106 -21.99 10.96 24.73
C LYS A 106 -21.71 12.47 24.72
N PRO A 107 -21.95 13.19 25.81
CA PRO A 107 -21.78 14.64 25.84
C PRO A 107 -20.32 15.03 25.96
N ARG A 108 -20.02 16.28 25.62
CA ARG A 108 -18.67 16.85 25.71
C ARG A 108 -18.22 17.10 27.16
N SER A 109 -19.15 17.41 28.05
CA SER A 109 -18.91 17.66 29.45
C SER A 109 -19.77 16.73 30.29
N THR A 110 -19.19 16.16 31.35
CA THR A 110 -19.87 15.27 32.28
C THR A 110 -20.85 16.00 33.19
N GLU A 111 -20.76 17.32 33.33
CA GLU A 111 -21.60 18.13 34.22
C GLU A 111 -22.73 18.87 33.48
N SER A 112 -22.84 18.71 32.19
CA SER A 112 -23.84 19.40 31.37
C SER A 112 -25.25 18.80 31.50
N ALA A 113 -26.27 19.58 31.17
CA ALA A 113 -27.65 19.07 31.03
C ALA A 113 -27.72 17.93 30.02
N ALA A 114 -26.84 17.94 28.96
CA ALA A 114 -26.71 16.85 28.01
C ALA A 114 -26.17 15.57 28.66
N ALA A 115 -25.30 15.67 29.68
CA ALA A 115 -24.77 14.51 30.39
C ALA A 115 -25.89 13.81 31.21
N LYS A 116 -26.78 14.58 31.83
CA LYS A 116 -27.94 14.02 32.54
C LYS A 116 -28.84 13.25 31.57
N LYS A 117 -29.17 13.86 30.41
CA LYS A 117 -30.00 13.19 29.38
C LYS A 117 -29.32 11.97 28.79
N HIS A 118 -27.98 12.01 28.58
CA HIS A 118 -27.21 10.82 28.18
C HIS A 118 -27.26 9.70 29.22
N GLY A 119 -27.23 10.05 30.50
CA GLY A 119 -27.38 9.11 31.61
C GLY A 119 -28.69 8.32 31.58
N GLU A 120 -29.77 8.93 31.06
CA GLU A 120 -31.09 8.30 30.92
C GLU A 120 -31.17 7.26 29.78
N ASN A 121 -30.20 7.19 28.86
CA ASN A 121 -30.15 6.09 27.90
C ASN A 121 -30.04 4.76 28.65
N ARG A 122 -30.93 3.83 28.35
CA ARG A 122 -30.96 2.49 28.95
C ARG A 122 -30.80 1.44 27.86
N ILE A 123 -29.83 0.54 28.09
CA ILE A 123 -29.73 -0.67 27.29
C ILE A 123 -30.39 -1.80 28.08
N THR A 124 -31.28 -2.49 27.41
CA THR A 124 -31.94 -3.69 27.91
C THR A 124 -31.76 -4.79 26.89
N PHE A 125 -31.92 -6.04 27.29
CA PHE A 125 -31.85 -7.16 26.36
C PHE A 125 -32.95 -8.19 26.66
N ARG A 126 -33.37 -8.90 25.59
CA ARG A 126 -34.26 -10.05 25.71
C ARG A 126 -33.50 -11.30 25.29
N PRO A 127 -33.21 -12.24 26.21
CA PRO A 127 -32.77 -13.58 25.82
C PRO A 127 -33.96 -14.37 25.28
N HIS A 128 -33.69 -15.35 24.42
CA HIS A 128 -34.73 -16.14 23.76
C HIS A 128 -35.86 -15.27 23.20
N PHE A 129 -35.51 -14.38 22.30
CA PHE A 129 -36.45 -13.43 21.70
C PHE A 129 -37.30 -14.14 20.64
N TYR A 130 -38.57 -14.40 20.96
CA TYR A 130 -39.52 -15.02 20.05
C TYR A 130 -40.11 -14.03 19.04
N PHE A 131 -40.23 -14.45 17.79
CA PHE A 131 -40.82 -13.65 16.71
C PHE A 131 -41.72 -14.49 15.79
N GLY A 132 -42.84 -13.90 15.34
CA GLY A 132 -43.83 -14.56 14.48
C GLY A 132 -44.71 -15.56 15.24
N GLU A 133 -45.47 -16.34 14.47
CA GLU A 133 -46.40 -17.36 14.98
C GLU A 133 -45.72 -18.72 15.21
N THR A 134 -44.42 -18.81 14.96
CA THR A 134 -43.63 -20.05 15.11
C THR A 134 -42.81 -19.99 16.38
N ASN A 135 -42.34 -21.11 16.90
CA ASN A 135 -41.39 -21.20 18.04
C ASN A 135 -39.95 -20.80 17.64
N GLN A 136 -39.83 -19.90 16.67
CA GLN A 136 -38.52 -19.39 16.26
C GLN A 136 -38.08 -18.27 17.19
N GLU A 137 -36.82 -18.32 17.60
CA GLU A 137 -36.21 -17.32 18.50
C GLU A 137 -34.87 -16.83 17.96
N ILE A 138 -34.47 -15.63 18.40
CA ILE A 138 -33.11 -15.10 18.37
C ILE A 138 -32.56 -15.21 19.77
N ASP A 139 -31.33 -15.70 19.93
CA ASP A 139 -30.73 -15.95 21.25
C ASP A 139 -30.71 -14.68 22.13
N PHE A 140 -30.35 -13.52 21.57
CA PHE A 140 -30.40 -12.22 22.25
C PHE A 140 -30.80 -11.09 21.29
N VAL A 141 -31.72 -10.25 21.72
CA VAL A 141 -31.97 -8.94 21.07
C VAL A 141 -31.75 -7.85 22.10
N PHE A 142 -30.95 -6.84 21.75
CA PHE A 142 -30.63 -5.70 22.59
C PHE A 142 -31.44 -4.49 22.16
N PHE A 143 -31.89 -3.72 23.15
CA PHE A 143 -32.72 -2.55 22.94
C PHE A 143 -32.05 -1.33 23.58
N LEU A 144 -32.08 -0.21 22.86
CA LEU A 144 -31.73 1.11 23.40
C LEU A 144 -33.02 1.90 23.59
N ASN A 145 -33.36 2.22 24.83
CA ASN A 145 -34.60 2.94 25.16
C ASN A 145 -35.87 2.25 24.59
N GLY A 146 -35.89 0.91 24.55
CA GLY A 146 -37.00 0.14 23.98
C GLY A 146 -36.95 -0.07 22.46
N LEU A 147 -35.94 0.43 21.76
CA LEU A 147 -35.76 0.26 20.33
C LEU A 147 -34.71 -0.83 20.03
N PRO A 148 -34.99 -1.83 19.16
CA PRO A 148 -34.08 -2.92 18.89
C PRO A 148 -32.86 -2.45 18.07
N ILE A 149 -31.64 -2.66 18.58
CA ILE A 149 -30.40 -2.16 17.99
C ILE A 149 -29.40 -3.25 17.60
N VAL A 150 -29.39 -4.40 18.31
CA VAL A 150 -28.47 -5.52 18.06
C VAL A 150 -29.24 -6.83 18.15
N ALA A 151 -28.92 -7.77 17.25
CA ALA A 151 -29.35 -9.15 17.32
C ALA A 151 -28.11 -10.05 17.41
N LEU A 152 -28.11 -11.02 18.31
CA LEU A 152 -26.98 -11.93 18.54
C LEU A 152 -27.48 -13.40 18.56
N GLU A 153 -26.86 -14.23 17.73
CA GLU A 153 -26.97 -15.70 17.73
C GLU A 153 -25.68 -16.29 18.25
N VAL A 154 -25.76 -17.20 19.20
CA VAL A 154 -24.60 -17.86 19.79
C VAL A 154 -24.66 -19.37 19.64
N LYS A 155 -23.51 -19.99 19.43
CA LYS A 155 -23.32 -21.42 19.37
C LYS A 155 -22.22 -21.87 20.33
N HIS A 156 -22.11 -23.16 20.54
CA HIS A 156 -21.02 -23.71 21.32
C HIS A 156 -20.24 -24.71 20.45
N GLU A 157 -18.95 -24.54 20.31
CA GLU A 157 -18.07 -25.32 19.40
C GLU A 157 -18.17 -26.84 19.56
N ARG A 158 -18.62 -27.34 20.72
CA ARG A 158 -18.84 -28.78 20.91
C ARG A 158 -19.91 -29.36 20.02
N ASN A 159 -20.83 -28.55 19.53
CA ASN A 159 -21.99 -29.03 18.74
C ASN A 159 -22.13 -28.30 17.40
N GLN A 160 -21.91 -26.98 17.40
CA GLN A 160 -22.10 -26.08 16.27
C GLN A 160 -21.06 -24.96 16.36
N ASN A 161 -20.82 -24.24 15.28
CA ASN A 161 -19.84 -23.16 15.21
C ASN A 161 -20.48 -21.84 14.74
N VAL A 162 -19.67 -20.81 14.63
CA VAL A 162 -20.09 -19.48 14.20
C VAL A 162 -20.78 -19.47 12.81
N HIS A 163 -20.40 -20.39 11.92
CA HIS A 163 -21.04 -20.49 10.59
C HIS A 163 -22.46 -21.03 10.67
N ASP A 164 -22.77 -21.89 11.66
CA ASP A 164 -24.14 -22.37 11.91
C ASP A 164 -25.03 -21.23 12.40
N ALA A 165 -24.50 -20.33 13.24
CA ALA A 165 -25.20 -19.14 13.68
C ALA A 165 -25.47 -18.17 12.51
N VAL A 166 -24.50 -18.00 11.60
CA VAL A 166 -24.67 -17.23 10.35
C VAL A 166 -25.74 -17.87 9.46
N ALA A 167 -25.69 -19.18 9.25
CA ALA A 167 -26.68 -19.90 8.45
C ALA A 167 -28.10 -19.76 9.03
N GLN A 168 -28.21 -19.75 10.37
CA GLN A 168 -29.47 -19.53 11.05
C GLN A 168 -30.03 -18.13 10.77
N PHE A 169 -29.22 -17.07 10.81
CA PHE A 169 -29.64 -15.72 10.41
C PHE A 169 -30.08 -15.67 8.94
N CYS A 170 -29.30 -16.24 8.04
CA CYS A 170 -29.59 -16.22 6.59
C CYS A 170 -30.87 -16.97 6.21
N ALA A 171 -31.27 -17.98 6.99
CA ALA A 171 -32.47 -18.75 6.75
C ALA A 171 -33.77 -18.06 7.25
N ARG A 172 -33.66 -16.88 7.91
CA ARG A 172 -34.79 -16.17 8.48
C ARG A 172 -35.53 -15.32 7.44
N ASP A 173 -36.80 -14.97 7.76
CA ASP A 173 -37.59 -14.02 6.97
C ASP A 173 -37.16 -12.59 7.24
N HIS A 174 -36.32 -12.05 6.37
CA HIS A 174 -35.77 -10.69 6.47
C HIS A 174 -36.79 -9.56 6.17
N ALA A 175 -38.00 -9.90 5.77
CA ALA A 175 -39.07 -8.91 5.70
C ALA A 175 -39.60 -8.49 7.08
N ARG A 176 -39.32 -9.29 8.11
CA ARG A 176 -39.72 -8.98 9.48
C ARG A 176 -38.87 -7.87 10.08
N ALA A 177 -39.49 -7.00 10.85
CA ALA A 177 -38.84 -5.82 11.45
C ALA A 177 -37.66 -6.18 12.40
N CYS A 178 -37.71 -7.31 13.09
CA CYS A 178 -36.59 -7.80 13.94
C CYS A 178 -35.30 -8.13 13.15
N PHE A 179 -35.39 -8.27 11.82
CA PHE A 179 -34.24 -8.44 10.93
C PHE A 179 -33.98 -7.22 10.02
N ARG A 180 -34.63 -6.08 10.30
CA ARG A 180 -34.44 -4.80 9.57
C ARG A 180 -34.03 -3.66 10.50
N HIS A 181 -34.49 -3.67 11.76
CA HIS A 181 -34.24 -2.59 12.71
C HIS A 181 -32.86 -2.61 13.34
N PRO A 182 -32.33 -3.76 13.82
CA PRO A 182 -30.99 -3.80 14.33
C PRO A 182 -29.97 -3.30 13.30
N PHE A 183 -29.03 -2.50 13.74
CA PHE A 183 -27.93 -2.06 12.87
C PHE A 183 -26.73 -3.00 12.93
N LEU A 184 -26.72 -3.90 13.90
CA LEU A 184 -25.64 -4.84 14.16
C LEU A 184 -26.19 -6.24 14.40
N TYR A 185 -25.82 -7.18 13.56
CA TYR A 185 -26.09 -8.59 13.67
C TYR A 185 -24.78 -9.30 14.02
N LEU A 186 -24.76 -10.00 15.13
CA LEU A 186 -23.61 -10.71 15.65
C LEU A 186 -23.90 -12.22 15.65
N ALA A 187 -23.00 -12.99 15.08
CA ALA A 187 -22.98 -14.43 15.22
C ALA A 187 -21.69 -14.81 15.93
N ALA A 188 -21.77 -15.64 16.96
CA ALA A 188 -20.64 -16.01 17.76
C ALA A 188 -20.67 -17.50 18.16
N ASP A 189 -19.48 -18.07 18.35
CA ASP A 189 -19.31 -19.27 19.16
C ASP A 189 -18.37 -18.98 20.35
N THR A 190 -17.83 -19.99 20.96
CA THR A 190 -16.96 -19.80 22.14
C THR A 190 -15.56 -19.29 21.80
N SER A 191 -15.19 -19.22 20.52
CA SER A 191 -13.87 -18.80 20.05
C SER A 191 -13.90 -17.66 19.04
N ASP A 192 -14.95 -17.55 18.24
CA ASP A 192 -15.03 -16.63 17.12
C ASP A 192 -16.29 -15.78 17.11
N VAL A 193 -16.17 -14.58 16.54
CA VAL A 193 -17.28 -13.62 16.36
C VAL A 193 -17.25 -13.09 14.93
N VAL A 194 -18.42 -13.04 14.30
CA VAL A 194 -18.64 -12.34 13.03
C VAL A 194 -19.78 -11.34 13.16
N ALA A 195 -19.72 -10.26 12.39
CA ALA A 195 -20.67 -9.16 12.44
C ALA A 195 -21.16 -8.76 11.04
N ALA A 196 -22.41 -8.35 10.95
CA ALA A 196 -23.02 -7.80 9.73
C ALA A 196 -23.95 -6.64 10.06
N SER A 197 -24.18 -5.76 9.10
CA SER A 197 -25.27 -4.75 9.13
C SER A 197 -26.52 -5.22 8.39
N ASP A 198 -26.42 -6.31 7.66
CA ASP A 198 -27.51 -6.98 6.93
C ASP A 198 -27.30 -8.49 7.02
N PRO A 199 -28.20 -9.25 7.69
CA PRO A 199 -28.02 -10.66 7.96
C PRO A 199 -28.47 -11.57 6.81
N SER A 200 -28.86 -11.02 5.66
CA SER A 200 -29.55 -11.77 4.58
C SER A 200 -28.63 -12.75 3.83
N ARG A 201 -27.31 -12.56 3.91
CA ARG A 201 -26.32 -13.38 3.17
C ARG A 201 -25.10 -13.67 4.01
N PRO A 202 -24.50 -14.87 3.91
CA PRO A 202 -23.28 -15.21 4.63
C PRO A 202 -22.11 -14.26 4.33
N GLU A 203 -22.03 -13.76 3.09
CA GLU A 203 -20.96 -12.85 2.66
C GLU A 203 -21.02 -11.46 3.32
N ASN A 204 -22.14 -11.10 3.94
CA ASN A 204 -22.28 -9.85 4.68
C ASN A 204 -21.61 -9.93 6.05
N PHE A 205 -21.50 -11.14 6.62
CA PHE A 205 -20.83 -11.36 7.89
C PHE A 205 -19.32 -11.27 7.73
N ARG A 206 -18.68 -10.49 8.57
CA ARG A 206 -17.23 -10.28 8.59
C ARG A 206 -16.69 -10.61 9.96
N TRP A 207 -15.50 -11.16 9.99
CA TRP A 207 -14.80 -11.45 11.23
C TRP A 207 -14.70 -10.21 12.11
N HIS A 208 -15.03 -10.38 13.37
CA HIS A 208 -15.03 -9.32 14.39
C HIS A 208 -14.16 -9.72 15.59
N ASN A 209 -13.10 -10.46 15.32
CA ASN A 209 -12.14 -10.92 16.31
C ASN A 209 -11.12 -9.82 16.65
N THR A 210 -10.42 -10.00 17.79
CA THR A 210 -9.38 -9.04 18.22
C THR A 210 -8.02 -9.26 17.57
N GLY A 211 -7.86 -10.37 16.83
CA GLY A 211 -6.63 -10.75 16.13
C GLY A 211 -6.85 -12.03 15.34
N LEU A 212 -5.78 -12.71 14.93
CA LEU A 212 -5.85 -14.01 14.21
C LEU A 212 -6.57 -15.09 15.01
N THR A 213 -6.32 -15.08 16.32
CA THR A 213 -6.98 -15.99 17.28
C THR A 213 -7.34 -15.21 18.52
N ASN A 214 -8.58 -15.41 19.00
CA ASN A 214 -8.97 -14.86 20.30
C ASN A 214 -8.34 -15.69 21.42
N THR A 215 -7.96 -15.04 22.51
CA THR A 215 -7.44 -15.69 23.70
C THR A 215 -8.24 -15.27 24.91
N PRO A 216 -8.50 -16.17 25.88
CA PRO A 216 -9.17 -15.80 27.13
C PRO A 216 -8.40 -14.68 27.85
N GLN A 217 -9.12 -13.66 28.32
CA GLN A 217 -8.53 -12.56 29.07
C GLN A 217 -8.10 -13.01 30.46
N THR A 218 -8.90 -13.90 31.05
CA THR A 218 -8.67 -14.49 32.37
C THR A 218 -8.92 -16.00 32.33
N ARG A 219 -8.34 -16.71 33.29
CA ARG A 219 -8.52 -18.16 33.38
C ARG A 219 -9.99 -18.52 33.62
N GLY A 220 -10.55 -19.36 32.75
CA GLY A 220 -11.95 -19.80 32.81
C GLY A 220 -12.92 -18.95 31.98
N GLU A 221 -12.45 -17.82 31.44
CA GLU A 221 -13.23 -17.00 30.49
C GLU A 221 -13.17 -17.56 29.07
N TYR A 222 -14.19 -17.22 28.28
CA TYR A 222 -14.22 -17.58 26.86
C TYR A 222 -13.30 -16.69 26.05
N PRO A 223 -12.67 -17.19 24.96
CA PRO A 223 -11.87 -16.37 24.06
C PRO A 223 -12.59 -15.16 23.49
N VAL A 224 -13.92 -15.24 23.35
CA VAL A 224 -14.79 -14.15 22.87
C VAL A 224 -15.29 -13.20 23.97
N GLU A 225 -14.62 -13.13 25.13
CA GLU A 225 -15.03 -12.24 26.23
C GLU A 225 -15.15 -10.77 25.80
N PHE A 226 -14.30 -10.32 24.88
CA PHE A 226 -14.37 -8.96 24.31
C PHE A 226 -15.75 -8.64 23.70
N LEU A 227 -16.49 -9.64 23.19
CA LEU A 227 -17.82 -9.46 22.64
C LEU A 227 -18.77 -8.84 23.69
N TYR A 228 -18.90 -9.50 24.82
CA TYR A 228 -19.85 -9.05 25.84
C TYR A 228 -19.24 -8.03 26.82
N ARG A 229 -17.90 -7.92 26.91
CA ARG A 229 -17.23 -6.89 27.72
C ARG A 229 -17.13 -5.54 27.01
N GLU A 230 -16.76 -5.54 25.73
CA GLU A 230 -16.45 -4.32 24.97
C GLU A 230 -17.49 -4.01 23.89
N VAL A 231 -17.71 -4.94 22.94
CA VAL A 231 -18.57 -4.71 21.76
C VAL A 231 -20.00 -4.41 22.19
N LEU A 232 -20.53 -5.14 23.16
CA LEU A 232 -21.88 -4.95 23.69
C LEU A 232 -21.96 -3.91 24.84
N SER A 233 -20.88 -3.20 25.17
CA SER A 233 -20.94 -2.13 26.16
C SER A 233 -21.75 -0.92 25.66
N LYS A 234 -22.38 -0.20 26.59
CA LYS A 234 -23.21 0.99 26.30
C LYS A 234 -22.41 2.03 25.50
N ASP A 235 -21.20 2.33 25.94
CA ASP A 235 -20.36 3.33 25.26
C ASP A 235 -20.02 2.93 23.84
N HIS A 236 -19.70 1.65 23.61
CA HIS A 236 -19.37 1.14 22.29
C HIS A 236 -20.58 1.16 21.33
N LEU A 237 -21.74 0.71 21.81
CA LEU A 237 -22.96 0.69 20.99
C LEU A 237 -23.45 2.11 20.67
N LEU A 238 -23.41 3.04 21.62
CA LEU A 238 -23.75 4.44 21.39
C LEU A 238 -22.75 5.15 20.47
N GLU A 239 -21.47 4.82 20.56
CA GLU A 239 -20.46 5.34 19.65
C GLU A 239 -20.64 4.79 18.24
N ALA A 240 -20.93 3.49 18.09
CA ALA A 240 -21.24 2.89 16.79
C ALA A 240 -22.43 3.59 16.14
N LEU A 241 -23.51 3.79 16.91
CA LEU A 241 -24.68 4.51 16.45
C LEU A 241 -24.39 5.97 16.09
N SER A 242 -23.54 6.67 16.85
CA SER A 242 -23.27 8.09 16.66
C SER A 242 -22.31 8.38 15.50
N PHE A 243 -21.26 7.54 15.31
CA PHE A 243 -20.15 7.86 14.41
C PHE A 243 -19.91 6.82 13.31
N PHE A 244 -20.01 5.52 13.61
CA PHE A 244 -19.46 4.52 12.71
C PHE A 244 -20.40 4.05 11.60
N LEU A 245 -21.72 4.16 11.77
CA LEU A 245 -22.67 3.75 10.73
C LEU A 245 -22.70 4.74 9.58
N VAL A 246 -22.56 4.26 8.37
CA VAL A 246 -22.61 5.06 7.14
C VAL A 246 -23.67 4.51 6.19
N ARG A 247 -24.61 5.36 5.75
CA ARG A 247 -25.63 4.97 4.77
C ARG A 247 -25.19 5.26 3.36
N VAL A 248 -25.06 4.22 2.56
CA VAL A 248 -24.91 4.37 1.11
C VAL A 248 -26.31 4.42 0.49
N PRO A 249 -26.69 5.51 -0.18
CA PRO A 249 -28.00 5.64 -0.80
C PRO A 249 -28.15 4.65 -1.95
N LYS A 250 -29.41 4.34 -2.32
CA LYS A 250 -29.71 3.59 -3.55
C LYS A 250 -29.11 4.37 -4.74
N ARG A 251 -28.57 3.63 -5.67
CA ARG A 251 -28.13 4.18 -6.96
C ARG A 251 -28.74 3.33 -8.07
N ASP A 252 -29.40 4.01 -9.01
CA ASP A 252 -29.87 3.39 -10.24
C ASP A 252 -28.68 3.15 -11.19
N ALA A 253 -28.85 2.27 -12.17
CA ALA A 253 -27.81 1.99 -13.13
C ALA A 253 -27.51 3.23 -13.96
N GLU A 254 -26.26 3.66 -13.94
CA GLU A 254 -25.70 4.69 -14.82
C GLU A 254 -24.77 4.01 -15.84
N GLU A 255 -24.44 4.72 -16.95
CA GLU A 255 -23.62 4.16 -18.04
C GLU A 255 -22.33 3.47 -17.53
N ASP A 256 -21.76 3.98 -16.41
CA ASP A 256 -20.49 3.50 -15.86
C ASP A 256 -20.58 2.86 -14.46
N LYS A 257 -21.78 2.79 -13.86
CA LYS A 257 -21.92 2.30 -12.48
C LYS A 257 -23.15 1.38 -12.34
N PRO A 258 -22.98 0.15 -11.84
CA PRO A 258 -24.09 -0.75 -11.63
C PRO A 258 -25.07 -0.23 -10.59
N ALA A 259 -26.34 -0.55 -10.77
CA ALA A 259 -27.37 -0.28 -9.76
C ALA A 259 -27.05 -1.01 -8.46
N HIS A 260 -27.35 -0.40 -7.33
CA HIS A 260 -27.38 -1.09 -6.04
C HIS A 260 -28.48 -0.54 -5.14
N ALA A 261 -29.08 -1.41 -4.33
CA ALA A 261 -29.96 -1.00 -3.27
C ALA A 261 -29.20 -0.15 -2.21
N ALA A 262 -29.95 0.63 -1.45
CA ALA A 262 -29.37 1.34 -0.33
C ALA A 262 -28.90 0.35 0.75
N PHE A 263 -27.69 0.51 1.29
CA PHE A 263 -27.14 -0.36 2.32
C PHE A 263 -26.39 0.43 3.41
N THR A 264 -26.16 -0.21 4.55
CA THR A 264 -25.41 0.37 5.66
C THR A 264 -24.00 -0.21 5.70
N ILE A 265 -22.98 0.63 5.79
CA ILE A 265 -21.61 0.20 6.04
C ILE A 265 -21.37 0.21 7.55
N LEU A 266 -20.86 -0.91 8.05
CA LEU A 266 -20.32 -1.07 9.39
C LEU A 266 -18.78 -1.15 9.30
N PRO A 267 -18.01 -0.43 10.13
CA PRO A 267 -16.55 -0.58 10.12
C PRO A 267 -16.16 -1.98 10.57
N ARG A 268 -15.07 -2.48 10.00
CA ARG A 268 -14.42 -3.67 10.49
C ARG A 268 -13.79 -3.38 11.86
N TYR A 269 -13.61 -4.38 12.70
CA TYR A 269 -13.12 -4.19 14.06
C TYR A 269 -11.78 -3.43 14.13
N HIS A 270 -10.84 -3.73 13.22
CA HIS A 270 -9.55 -3.04 13.17
C HIS A 270 -9.68 -1.56 12.78
N GLN A 271 -10.67 -1.20 11.94
CA GLN A 271 -10.92 0.19 11.54
C GLN A 271 -11.45 1.01 12.74
N SER A 272 -12.49 0.52 13.41
CA SER A 272 -13.05 1.18 14.59
C SER A 272 -12.06 1.23 15.76
N ARG A 273 -11.29 0.15 15.99
CA ARG A 273 -10.21 0.09 16.98
C ARG A 273 -9.17 1.17 16.75
N MET A 274 -8.67 1.28 15.51
CA MET A 274 -7.67 2.27 15.15
C MET A 274 -8.19 3.71 15.37
N VAL A 275 -9.41 4.00 14.91
CA VAL A 275 -10.01 5.34 15.07
C VAL A 275 -10.13 5.73 16.53
N ARG A 276 -10.63 4.83 17.39
CA ARG A 276 -10.72 5.06 18.83
C ARG A 276 -9.35 5.29 19.44
N LYS A 277 -8.42 4.38 19.16
CA LYS A 277 -7.07 4.40 19.73
C LYS A 277 -6.33 5.70 19.43
N VAL A 278 -6.41 6.20 18.20
CA VAL A 278 -5.81 7.49 17.79
C VAL A 278 -6.52 8.65 18.49
N ALA A 279 -7.86 8.70 18.47
CA ALA A 279 -8.64 9.77 19.06
C ALA A 279 -8.43 9.88 20.57
N ASP A 280 -8.49 8.76 21.28
CA ASP A 280 -8.31 8.70 22.73
C ASP A 280 -6.88 9.08 23.15
N ASN A 281 -5.87 8.62 22.38
CA ASN A 281 -4.48 8.98 22.64
C ASN A 281 -4.22 10.47 22.38
N ALA A 282 -4.79 11.05 21.32
CA ALA A 282 -4.68 12.48 21.03
C ALA A 282 -5.31 13.34 22.14
N LEU A 283 -6.50 12.96 22.63
CA LEU A 283 -7.16 13.62 23.75
C LEU A 283 -6.34 13.50 25.05
N ALA A 284 -5.84 12.30 25.35
CA ALA A 284 -5.03 12.07 26.54
C ALA A 284 -3.69 12.81 26.48
N HIS A 285 -3.08 12.92 25.31
CA HIS A 285 -1.88 13.73 25.09
C HIS A 285 -2.17 15.19 25.36
N PHE A 286 -3.20 15.76 24.70
CA PHE A 286 -3.60 17.14 24.90
C PHE A 286 -3.89 17.45 26.37
N GLY A 287 -4.58 16.56 27.08
CA GLY A 287 -4.87 16.74 28.51
C GLY A 287 -3.62 16.77 29.41
N LYS A 288 -2.49 16.23 28.94
CA LYS A 288 -1.21 16.22 29.67
C LYS A 288 -0.29 17.38 29.30
N THR A 289 -0.23 17.75 28.01
CA THR A 289 0.77 18.70 27.45
C THR A 289 0.16 20.03 27.05
N GLY A 290 -1.15 20.06 26.74
CA GLY A 290 -1.82 21.22 26.19
C GLY A 290 -1.61 21.43 24.69
N ASP A 291 -0.90 20.51 24.02
CA ASP A 291 -0.62 20.54 22.57
C ASP A 291 -1.15 19.27 21.86
N ILE A 292 -1.08 19.27 20.53
CA ILE A 292 -1.46 18.11 19.68
C ILE A 292 -0.27 17.50 18.93
N GLY A 293 0.97 17.87 19.29
CA GLY A 293 2.21 17.54 18.60
C GLY A 293 2.55 16.05 18.61
N ARG A 294 1.72 15.19 17.99
CA ARG A 294 1.90 13.73 17.93
C ARG A 294 1.99 13.20 16.52
N LYS A 295 2.74 12.13 16.38
CA LYS A 295 2.88 11.36 15.15
C LYS A 295 2.40 9.93 15.36
N TYR A 296 1.56 9.43 14.46
CA TYR A 296 1.03 8.07 14.49
C TYR A 296 1.32 7.36 13.16
N LEU A 297 1.85 6.16 13.22
CA LEU A 297 1.99 5.27 12.07
C LEU A 297 0.93 4.18 12.13
N ILE A 298 0.11 4.06 11.10
CA ILE A 298 -0.94 3.05 10.96
C ILE A 298 -0.51 2.07 9.86
N ALA A 299 -0.14 0.86 10.26
CA ALA A 299 0.35 -0.19 9.37
C ALA A 299 -0.79 -1.17 9.05
N HIS A 300 -1.67 -0.80 8.15
CA HIS A 300 -2.79 -1.64 7.71
C HIS A 300 -2.54 -2.18 6.30
N SER A 301 -2.73 -3.48 6.09
CA SER A 301 -2.47 -4.18 4.83
C SER A 301 -3.20 -3.57 3.63
N ALA A 302 -2.69 -3.83 2.43
CA ALA A 302 -3.39 -3.48 1.20
C ALA A 302 -4.75 -4.20 1.13
N GLY A 303 -5.81 -3.46 0.80
CA GLY A 303 -7.17 -4.05 0.75
C GLY A 303 -7.93 -4.05 2.08
N SER A 304 -7.31 -3.65 3.20
CA SER A 304 -7.96 -3.57 4.51
C SER A 304 -9.02 -2.45 4.64
N GLY A 305 -9.20 -1.60 3.62
CA GLY A 305 -10.14 -0.49 3.65
C GLY A 305 -9.59 0.80 4.27
N LYS A 306 -8.29 1.09 4.12
CA LYS A 306 -7.61 2.29 4.65
C LYS A 306 -8.34 3.59 4.32
N THR A 307 -8.85 3.74 3.10
CA THR A 307 -9.55 4.96 2.66
C THR A 307 -10.76 5.27 3.54
N LEU A 308 -11.61 4.28 3.84
CA LEU A 308 -12.72 4.44 4.78
C LEU A 308 -12.23 4.71 6.21
N SER A 309 -11.14 4.07 6.64
CA SER A 309 -10.53 4.33 7.95
C SER A 309 -10.08 5.79 8.07
N ILE A 310 -9.51 6.38 7.02
CA ILE A 310 -9.13 7.79 6.95
C ILE A 310 -10.38 8.68 7.07
N CYS A 311 -11.48 8.35 6.37
CA CYS A 311 -12.72 9.12 6.44
C CYS A 311 -13.33 9.09 7.85
N TRP A 312 -13.40 7.92 8.50
CA TRP A 312 -13.87 7.81 9.88
C TRP A 312 -12.96 8.55 10.86
N LEU A 313 -11.64 8.46 10.68
CA LEU A 313 -10.70 9.19 11.54
C LEU A 313 -10.82 10.70 11.35
N ALA A 314 -11.00 11.17 10.12
CA ALA A 314 -11.21 12.57 9.82
C ALA A 314 -12.49 13.11 10.50
N ASP A 315 -13.61 12.38 10.37
CA ASP A 315 -14.87 12.70 11.06
C ASP A 315 -14.68 12.73 12.58
N ARG A 316 -14.00 11.72 13.12
CA ARG A 316 -13.75 11.62 14.56
C ARG A 316 -12.89 12.78 15.07
N LEU A 317 -11.75 13.05 14.45
CA LEU A 317 -10.84 14.14 14.86
C LEU A 317 -11.51 15.52 14.72
N HIS A 318 -12.27 15.73 13.63
CA HIS A 318 -13.03 16.96 13.44
C HIS A 318 -14.10 17.17 14.52
N SER A 319 -14.67 16.08 15.05
CA SER A 319 -15.70 16.14 16.10
C SER A 319 -15.14 16.22 17.51
N LEU A 320 -13.83 16.10 17.71
CA LEU A 320 -13.22 16.18 19.05
C LEU A 320 -13.16 17.63 19.58
N PHE A 321 -13.32 17.75 20.87
CA PHE A 321 -13.22 19.02 21.60
C PHE A 321 -12.17 18.89 22.70
N LYS A 322 -11.57 20.03 23.06
CA LYS A 322 -10.69 20.11 24.20
C LYS A 322 -11.45 19.72 25.47
N PRO A 323 -10.87 18.95 26.37
CA PRO A 323 -11.54 18.57 27.61
C PRO A 323 -12.09 19.78 28.38
N GLY A 324 -13.36 19.72 28.76
CA GLY A 324 -14.02 20.77 29.55
C GLY A 324 -14.34 22.08 28.80
N THR A 325 -14.16 22.14 27.49
CA THR A 325 -14.42 23.35 26.68
C THR A 325 -15.35 23.06 25.49
N SER A 326 -15.81 24.14 24.83
CA SER A 326 -16.51 24.08 23.54
C SER A 326 -15.57 24.21 22.34
N ASP A 327 -14.27 24.35 22.55
CA ASP A 327 -13.28 24.55 21.50
C ASP A 327 -12.93 23.22 20.87
N LYS A 328 -12.80 23.19 19.56
CA LYS A 328 -12.30 22.02 18.82
C LYS A 328 -10.90 21.65 19.25
N LEU A 329 -10.57 20.36 19.23
CA LEU A 329 -9.20 19.88 19.45
C LEU A 329 -8.33 20.18 18.22
N VAL A 330 -8.90 20.02 17.02
CA VAL A 330 -8.27 20.27 15.73
C VAL A 330 -9.10 21.33 15.00
N ASP A 331 -8.45 22.41 14.54
CA ASP A 331 -9.09 23.52 13.85
C ASP A 331 -9.28 23.22 12.36
N VAL A 332 -8.24 22.66 11.71
CA VAL A 332 -8.23 22.25 10.29
C VAL A 332 -7.60 20.88 10.16
N LEU A 333 -8.18 20.05 9.31
CA LEU A 333 -7.70 18.71 9.01
C LEU A 333 -7.41 18.56 7.52
N PHE A 334 -6.21 18.11 7.17
CA PHE A 334 -5.81 17.78 5.80
C PHE A 334 -5.82 16.27 5.59
N ILE A 335 -6.43 15.83 4.48
CA ILE A 335 -6.28 14.48 3.95
C ILE A 335 -5.39 14.56 2.72
N LEU A 336 -4.20 13.97 2.81
CA LEU A 336 -3.18 13.99 1.79
C LEU A 336 -3.20 12.69 1.00
N THR A 337 -3.49 12.78 -0.30
CA THR A 337 -3.55 11.64 -1.22
C THR A 337 -2.36 11.64 -2.16
N ASP A 338 -1.96 10.45 -2.63
CA ASP A 338 -0.78 10.31 -3.52
C ASP A 338 -1.03 10.85 -4.94
N ARG A 339 -2.20 10.56 -5.54
CA ARG A 339 -2.47 10.91 -6.95
C ARG A 339 -3.93 11.29 -7.19
N LYS A 340 -4.18 11.95 -8.34
CA LYS A 340 -5.54 12.34 -8.78
C LYS A 340 -6.56 11.20 -8.80
N SER A 341 -6.15 9.95 -9.07
CA SER A 341 -7.03 8.78 -9.06
C SER A 341 -7.45 8.35 -7.65
N LEU A 342 -6.58 8.53 -6.65
CA LEU A 342 -6.90 8.29 -5.25
C LEU A 342 -7.82 9.38 -4.68
N ASP A 343 -7.67 10.62 -5.17
CA ASP A 343 -8.57 11.72 -4.88
C ASP A 343 -10.02 11.37 -5.22
N THR A 344 -10.25 10.67 -6.33
CA THR A 344 -11.58 10.16 -6.70
C THR A 344 -12.11 9.11 -5.72
N ASN A 345 -11.28 8.16 -5.29
CA ASN A 345 -11.69 7.12 -4.34
C ASN A 345 -12.02 7.70 -2.95
N ILE A 346 -11.17 8.61 -2.45
CA ILE A 346 -11.43 9.30 -1.17
C ILE A 346 -12.68 10.17 -1.28
N ARG A 347 -12.88 10.86 -2.39
CA ARG A 347 -14.09 11.63 -2.63
C ARG A 347 -15.35 10.74 -2.61
N ASP A 348 -15.35 9.65 -3.39
CA ASP A 348 -16.47 8.71 -3.45
C ASP A 348 -16.77 8.10 -2.06
N ASP A 349 -15.73 7.90 -1.23
CA ASP A 349 -15.88 7.44 0.14
C ASP A 349 -16.39 8.55 1.08
N ILE A 350 -15.88 9.77 0.97
CA ILE A 350 -16.37 10.93 1.74
C ILE A 350 -17.82 11.26 1.40
N GLU A 351 -18.22 11.13 0.13
CA GLU A 351 -19.61 11.36 -0.31
C GLU A 351 -20.60 10.42 0.38
N LYS A 352 -20.16 9.25 0.84
CA LYS A 352 -20.96 8.32 1.65
C LYS A 352 -21.24 8.90 3.05
N PHE A 353 -20.33 9.74 3.56
CA PHE A 353 -20.49 10.46 4.82
C PHE A 353 -21.28 11.76 4.57
N THR A 354 -22.59 11.61 4.36
CA THR A 354 -23.46 12.73 3.93
C THR A 354 -23.37 13.96 4.81
N HIS A 355 -23.10 13.79 6.12
CA HIS A 355 -22.97 14.90 7.07
C HIS A 355 -21.62 15.65 6.94
N LEU A 356 -20.65 15.11 6.21
CA LEU A 356 -19.37 15.77 5.95
C LEU A 356 -19.37 16.61 4.66
N LYS A 357 -20.37 16.52 3.80
CA LYS A 357 -20.39 17.19 2.48
C LYS A 357 -20.14 18.70 2.57
N ASP A 358 -20.71 19.36 3.55
CA ASP A 358 -20.62 20.81 3.70
C ASP A 358 -19.32 21.28 4.36
N VAL A 359 -18.64 20.39 5.07
CA VAL A 359 -17.41 20.69 5.81
C VAL A 359 -16.13 20.29 5.09
N VAL A 360 -16.25 19.54 3.97
CA VAL A 360 -15.10 19.07 3.19
C VAL A 360 -14.86 19.97 1.99
N GLY A 361 -13.61 20.44 1.81
CA GLY A 361 -13.10 21.13 0.63
C GLY A 361 -12.20 20.21 -0.19
N LEU A 362 -12.50 20.04 -1.49
CA LEU A 362 -11.70 19.25 -2.43
C LEU A 362 -10.82 20.19 -3.26
N ALA A 363 -9.53 20.33 -2.90
CA ALA A 363 -8.59 21.25 -3.55
C ALA A 363 -8.06 20.67 -4.87
N ARG A 364 -8.79 20.90 -5.97
CA ARG A 364 -8.45 20.44 -7.32
C ARG A 364 -7.57 21.43 -8.08
N LYS A 365 -7.92 22.72 -8.02
CA LYS A 365 -7.19 23.81 -8.69
C LYS A 365 -6.15 24.42 -7.74
N ALA A 366 -5.19 25.16 -8.26
CA ALA A 366 -4.20 25.86 -7.48
C ALA A 366 -4.85 26.84 -6.48
N ASP A 367 -5.88 27.55 -6.89
CA ASP A 367 -6.54 28.59 -6.10
C ASP A 367 -7.53 28.04 -5.05
N ASP A 368 -7.89 26.75 -5.11
CA ASP A 368 -8.83 26.14 -4.17
C ASP A 368 -8.24 26.08 -2.76
N LEU A 369 -6.96 25.77 -2.65
CA LEU A 369 -6.29 25.55 -1.37
C LEU A 369 -6.17 26.84 -0.54
N PRO A 370 -5.66 27.97 -1.10
CA PRO A 370 -5.68 29.28 -0.41
C PRO A 370 -7.10 29.69 0.00
N ARG A 371 -8.08 29.51 -0.88
CA ARG A 371 -9.48 29.82 -0.61
C ARG A 371 -10.02 29.03 0.58
N PHE A 372 -9.82 27.71 0.62
CA PHE A 372 -10.30 26.86 1.70
C PHE A 372 -9.61 27.15 3.04
N LEU A 373 -8.32 27.51 3.01
CA LEU A 373 -7.61 27.97 4.21
C LEU A 373 -8.20 29.27 4.74
N ASN A 374 -8.44 30.26 3.87
CA ASN A 374 -9.04 31.53 4.25
C ASN A 374 -10.50 31.38 4.73
N GLU A 375 -11.28 30.48 4.12
CA GLU A 375 -12.63 30.12 4.54
C GLU A 375 -12.64 29.24 5.82
N ARG A 376 -11.47 28.82 6.30
CA ARG A 376 -11.30 27.90 7.43
C ARG A 376 -12.14 26.63 7.27
N LYS A 377 -12.10 26.02 6.05
CA LYS A 377 -12.76 24.74 5.82
C LYS A 377 -12.21 23.69 6.82
N PRO A 378 -13.08 23.01 7.58
CA PRO A 378 -12.63 22.11 8.63
C PRO A 378 -11.84 20.89 8.12
N ILE A 379 -12.19 20.36 6.94
CA ILE A 379 -11.53 19.21 6.31
C ILE A 379 -11.17 19.58 4.88
N ILE A 380 -9.89 19.46 4.52
CA ILE A 380 -9.37 19.77 3.18
C ILE A 380 -8.69 18.53 2.62
N VAL A 381 -9.16 18.07 1.44
CA VAL A 381 -8.54 16.97 0.69
C VAL A 381 -7.64 17.55 -0.39
N THR A 382 -6.38 17.14 -0.42
CA THR A 382 -5.40 17.60 -1.41
C THR A 382 -4.38 16.51 -1.72
N THR A 383 -3.58 16.71 -2.77
CA THR A 383 -2.50 15.78 -3.11
C THR A 383 -1.25 16.07 -2.28
N GLN A 384 -0.42 15.04 -2.07
CA GLN A 384 0.87 15.18 -1.39
C GLN A 384 1.77 16.22 -2.06
N GLN A 385 1.70 16.36 -3.38
CA GLN A 385 2.47 17.35 -4.16
C GLN A 385 2.19 18.80 -3.75
N LYS A 386 0.95 19.11 -3.35
CA LYS A 386 0.58 20.44 -2.88
C LYS A 386 0.90 20.69 -1.41
N PHE A 387 1.32 19.65 -0.71
CA PHE A 387 1.50 19.70 0.74
C PHE A 387 2.66 20.57 1.18
N ALA A 388 3.79 20.56 0.48
CA ALA A 388 4.93 21.41 0.79
C ALA A 388 4.52 22.90 0.76
N TRP A 389 3.73 23.29 -0.22
CA TRP A 389 3.19 24.64 -0.30
C TRP A 389 2.25 24.99 0.88
N VAL A 390 1.35 24.05 1.27
CA VAL A 390 0.47 24.25 2.44
C VAL A 390 1.25 24.58 3.70
N LEU A 391 2.35 23.90 3.90
CA LEU A 391 3.16 24.08 5.10
C LEU A 391 3.97 25.36 5.06
N GLU A 392 4.47 25.77 3.90
CA GLU A 392 5.09 27.09 3.72
C GLU A 392 4.08 28.22 3.99
N GLU A 393 2.84 28.07 3.50
CA GLU A 393 1.77 29.04 3.74
C GLU A 393 1.41 29.13 5.23
N ILE A 394 1.27 27.98 5.91
CA ILE A 394 1.03 27.92 7.35
C ILE A 394 2.20 28.55 8.13
N ALA A 395 3.44 28.27 7.73
CA ALA A 395 4.64 28.80 8.41
C ALA A 395 4.81 30.32 8.23
N ASN A 396 4.41 30.84 7.08
CA ASN A 396 4.59 32.28 6.73
C ASN A 396 3.41 33.16 7.18
N ASN A 397 2.24 32.57 7.49
CA ASN A 397 1.06 33.32 7.91
C ASN A 397 0.84 33.14 9.43
N PRO A 398 0.97 34.22 10.25
CA PRO A 398 0.83 34.15 11.71
C PRO A 398 -0.54 33.60 12.16
N ASP A 399 -1.62 33.96 11.44
CA ASP A 399 -2.99 33.50 11.77
C ASP A 399 -3.17 31.99 11.52
N LEU A 400 -2.54 31.46 10.48
CA LEU A 400 -2.55 30.03 10.19
C LEU A 400 -1.59 29.24 11.10
N LYS A 401 -0.47 29.82 11.49
CA LYS A 401 0.49 29.22 12.41
C LYS A 401 -0.10 28.96 13.80
N ALA A 402 -1.05 29.77 14.21
CA ALA A 402 -1.75 29.60 15.49
C ALA A 402 -2.77 28.45 15.48
N LEU A 403 -3.17 27.93 14.30
CA LEU A 403 -4.13 26.84 14.18
C LEU A 403 -3.53 25.50 14.59
N ARG A 404 -4.38 24.66 15.20
CA ARG A 404 -4.08 23.26 15.42
C ARG A 404 -4.51 22.45 14.20
N VAL A 405 -3.52 21.88 13.53
CA VAL A 405 -3.72 21.22 12.24
C VAL A 405 -3.43 19.73 12.35
N ALA A 406 -4.32 18.91 11.81
CA ALA A 406 -4.10 17.48 11.68
C ALA A 406 -3.86 17.10 10.21
N PHE A 407 -2.90 16.23 9.97
CA PHE A 407 -2.55 15.70 8.66
C PHE A 407 -2.75 14.18 8.62
N LEU A 408 -3.66 13.72 7.78
CA LEU A 408 -3.87 12.29 7.49
C LEU A 408 -3.23 11.98 6.14
N ILE A 409 -2.15 11.21 6.14
CA ILE A 409 -1.31 10.96 4.97
C ILE A 409 -1.55 9.54 4.50
N ASP A 410 -2.17 9.36 3.32
CA ASP A 410 -2.32 8.05 2.70
C ASP A 410 -1.05 7.66 1.94
N GLU A 411 -0.72 6.36 1.95
CA GLU A 411 0.48 5.79 1.32
C GLU A 411 1.79 6.52 1.69
N ALA A 412 1.94 6.84 2.97
CA ALA A 412 3.02 7.67 3.51
C ALA A 412 4.46 7.15 3.25
N HIS A 413 4.60 5.90 2.80
CA HIS A 413 5.90 5.34 2.41
C HIS A 413 6.47 5.96 1.13
N ARG A 414 5.64 6.57 0.26
CA ARG A 414 6.08 7.17 -1.00
C ARG A 414 6.81 8.47 -0.81
N SER A 415 6.41 9.27 0.16
CA SER A 415 7.06 10.53 0.50
C SER A 415 8.50 10.38 1.01
N GLN A 416 9.11 9.18 0.93
CA GLN A 416 10.39 8.89 1.57
C GLN A 416 11.33 8.00 0.73
N GLU A 417 10.89 7.42 -0.37
CA GLU A 417 11.74 6.57 -1.25
C GLU A 417 12.72 7.38 -2.10
N GLY A 418 12.42 8.62 -2.41
CA GLY A 418 13.29 9.54 -3.16
C GLY A 418 14.59 9.90 -2.45
N GLN A 419 14.61 9.83 -1.13
CA GLN A 419 15.77 10.27 -0.32
C GLN A 419 17.03 9.44 -0.48
N MET A 420 16.94 8.22 -1.01
CA MET A 420 18.12 7.37 -1.13
C MET A 420 18.84 7.46 -2.48
N GLY A 421 18.35 8.22 -3.41
CA GLY A 421 18.82 8.12 -4.79
C GLY A 421 19.49 9.33 -5.42
N VAL A 422 19.13 10.54 -5.07
CA VAL A 422 19.63 11.70 -5.82
C VAL A 422 19.70 12.96 -4.96
N ALA A 423 20.83 13.23 -4.42
CA ALA A 423 21.21 14.56 -4.00
C ALA A 423 22.46 14.97 -4.77
N ILE A 424 22.38 15.14 -6.05
CA ILE A 424 23.29 15.96 -6.82
C ILE A 424 22.60 16.29 -8.16
N ARG A 425 21.96 17.42 -8.26
CA ARG A 425 21.77 18.09 -9.54
C ARG A 425 22.20 19.54 -9.47
N VAL A 426 23.17 19.80 -10.29
CA VAL A 426 23.62 21.13 -10.67
C VAL A 426 22.52 21.79 -11.52
N PRO A 427 22.26 23.10 -11.35
CA PRO A 427 21.15 23.82 -12.02
C PRO A 427 21.24 23.97 -13.54
N PHE A 428 22.06 23.22 -14.22
CA PHE A 428 22.29 23.37 -15.67
C PHE A 428 22.22 22.05 -16.40
N ARG A 429 21.00 21.57 -16.70
CA ARG A 429 20.75 20.75 -17.88
C ARG A 429 19.28 20.81 -18.27
N ARG A 430 19.01 21.43 -19.40
CA ARG A 430 17.88 21.05 -20.25
C ARG A 430 18.20 19.70 -20.85
N SER A 431 17.49 18.65 -20.45
CA SER A 431 17.57 17.34 -21.13
C SER A 431 16.61 17.35 -22.32
N GLU A 432 17.10 16.89 -23.44
CA GLU A 432 16.31 16.73 -24.68
C GLU A 432 15.48 15.42 -24.68
N ASP A 433 15.34 14.73 -23.54
CA ASP A 433 14.53 13.51 -23.43
C ASP A 433 13.48 13.67 -22.33
N PRO A 434 12.23 14.07 -22.69
CA PRO A 434 11.16 14.38 -21.73
C PRO A 434 10.66 13.18 -20.92
N ASP A 435 11.01 11.96 -21.30
CA ASP A 435 10.35 10.76 -20.80
C ASP A 435 11.03 10.08 -19.60
N ALA A 436 12.27 10.41 -19.29
CA ALA A 436 13.05 9.63 -18.34
C ALA A 436 13.36 10.33 -17.02
N GLU A 437 13.39 11.66 -16.95
CA GLU A 437 14.06 12.34 -15.86
C GLU A 437 13.24 13.41 -15.14
N ASP A 438 12.43 14.23 -15.81
CA ASP A 438 11.83 15.41 -15.18
C ASP A 438 10.69 15.08 -14.19
N ALA A 439 9.85 14.09 -14.45
CA ALA A 439 8.77 13.69 -13.54
C ALA A 439 9.27 13.00 -12.26
N VAL A 440 10.42 12.34 -12.32
CA VAL A 440 11.00 11.62 -11.17
C VAL A 440 11.76 12.57 -10.25
N ASP A 441 12.27 13.69 -10.74
CA ASP A 441 13.09 14.61 -9.98
C ASP A 441 12.29 15.69 -9.25
N GLU A 442 11.22 16.21 -9.85
CA GLU A 442 10.29 17.13 -9.17
C GLU A 442 9.57 16.39 -8.01
N GLU A 443 9.16 15.14 -8.19
CA GLU A 443 8.58 14.32 -7.14
C GLU A 443 9.55 14.08 -5.96
N LYS A 444 10.85 13.96 -6.21
CA LYS A 444 11.87 13.71 -5.17
C LYS A 444 12.20 14.94 -4.33
N ASP A 445 12.29 16.11 -4.95
CA ASP A 445 12.54 17.36 -4.24
C ASP A 445 11.36 17.70 -3.30
N GLU A 446 10.13 17.41 -3.73
CA GLU A 446 8.93 17.58 -2.92
C GLU A 446 8.89 16.60 -1.74
N GLU A 447 9.27 15.35 -1.96
CA GLU A 447 9.32 14.32 -0.91
C GLU A 447 10.36 14.66 0.17
N GLU A 448 11.52 15.21 -0.17
CA GLU A 448 12.52 15.67 0.80
C GLU A 448 12.02 16.85 1.64
N LYS A 449 11.33 17.80 1.03
CA LYS A 449 10.70 18.92 1.73
C LYS A 449 9.65 18.42 2.73
N ILE A 450 8.77 17.50 2.32
CA ILE A 450 7.75 16.92 3.19
C ILE A 450 8.39 16.22 4.39
N ALA A 451 9.41 15.42 4.18
CA ALA A 451 10.09 14.71 5.26
C ALA A 451 10.78 15.67 6.24
N LYS A 452 11.40 16.75 5.73
CA LYS A 452 12.01 17.81 6.58
C LYS A 452 10.95 18.45 7.46
N ILE A 453 9.82 18.81 6.90
CA ILE A 453 8.72 19.47 7.60
C ILE A 453 8.12 18.57 8.69
N ILE A 454 7.89 17.29 8.40
CA ILE A 454 7.37 16.34 9.40
C ILE A 454 8.37 16.16 10.55
N ARG A 455 9.67 16.32 10.32
CA ARG A 455 10.69 16.27 11.39
C ARG A 455 10.70 17.50 12.27
N GLU A 456 10.59 18.67 11.67
CA GLU A 456 10.57 19.98 12.34
C GLU A 456 9.16 20.36 12.79
N HIS A 457 8.27 19.35 13.02
CA HIS A 457 6.85 19.59 13.30
C HIS A 457 6.66 20.51 14.52
N ASP A 458 5.70 21.42 14.40
CA ASP A 458 5.24 22.26 15.49
C ASP A 458 4.36 21.45 16.46
N LEU A 459 4.33 21.84 17.70
CA LEU A 459 3.45 21.29 18.74
C LEU A 459 1.96 21.44 18.38
N ASN A 460 1.61 22.34 17.46
CA ASN A 460 0.27 22.52 16.92
C ASN A 460 -0.08 21.57 15.75
N GLN A 461 0.78 20.60 15.42
CA GLN A 461 0.60 19.73 14.26
C GLN A 461 0.53 18.26 14.66
N LEU A 462 -0.56 17.60 14.29
CA LEU A 462 -0.77 16.17 14.49
C LEU A 462 -0.64 15.44 13.16
N PHE A 463 0.17 14.39 13.09
CA PHE A 463 0.38 13.61 11.89
C PHE A 463 -0.10 12.16 12.07
N VAL A 464 -0.89 11.64 11.13
CA VAL A 464 -1.27 10.24 11.05
C VAL A 464 -0.93 9.70 9.67
N ALA A 465 0.04 8.81 9.62
CA ALA A 465 0.55 8.19 8.41
C ALA A 465 -0.08 6.80 8.21
N PHE A 466 -0.68 6.57 7.06
CA PHE A 466 -1.25 5.27 6.67
C PHE A 466 -0.37 4.60 5.62
N THR A 467 -0.05 3.33 5.82
CA THR A 467 0.70 2.54 4.84
C THR A 467 0.40 1.05 4.98
N ALA A 468 0.47 0.33 3.86
CA ALA A 468 0.42 -1.14 3.87
C ALA A 468 1.81 -1.76 4.10
N THR A 469 2.85 -1.02 3.72
CA THR A 469 4.24 -1.50 3.68
C THR A 469 5.15 -0.44 4.30
N PRO A 470 5.21 -0.36 5.65
CA PRO A 470 6.06 0.60 6.33
C PRO A 470 7.52 0.46 5.85
N ALA A 471 8.13 1.58 5.45
CA ALA A 471 9.54 1.63 5.18
C ALA A 471 10.32 1.92 6.46
N PRO A 472 11.60 1.54 6.55
CA PRO A 472 12.46 1.97 7.64
C PRO A 472 12.44 3.49 7.85
N ALA A 473 12.53 4.27 6.79
CA ALA A 473 12.45 5.74 6.86
C ALA A 473 11.09 6.21 7.42
N THR A 474 9.97 5.52 7.09
CA THR A 474 8.65 5.83 7.65
C THR A 474 8.62 5.56 9.16
N VAL A 475 9.18 4.41 9.57
CA VAL A 475 9.27 4.04 10.99
C VAL A 475 10.15 5.02 11.77
N THR A 476 11.26 5.43 11.19
CA THR A 476 12.12 6.45 11.81
C THR A 476 11.42 7.79 11.99
N LEU A 477 10.57 8.19 11.02
CA LEU A 477 9.90 9.48 11.04
C LEU A 477 8.68 9.52 11.96
N PHE A 478 7.90 8.45 11.98
CA PHE A 478 6.63 8.36 12.72
C PHE A 478 6.70 7.50 13.98
N GLY A 479 7.78 6.77 14.18
CA GLY A 479 7.92 5.75 15.21
C GLY A 479 7.39 4.38 14.81
N ALA A 480 7.44 3.42 15.72
CA ALA A 480 6.86 2.10 15.52
C ALA A 480 5.35 2.19 15.22
N PRO A 481 4.77 1.22 14.48
CA PRO A 481 3.35 1.22 14.20
C PRO A 481 2.50 1.35 15.46
N PHE A 482 1.70 2.41 15.52
CA PHE A 482 0.77 2.67 16.62
C PHE A 482 -0.42 1.72 16.59
N ASP A 483 -0.88 1.36 15.40
CA ASP A 483 -1.86 0.30 15.15
C ASP A 483 -1.49 -0.49 13.91
N SER A 484 -1.67 -1.83 14.00
CA SER A 484 -1.32 -2.75 12.91
C SER A 484 -2.48 -3.68 12.59
N TYR A 485 -2.65 -3.93 11.30
CA TYR A 485 -3.52 -4.97 10.76
C TYR A 485 -2.81 -5.63 9.59
N THR A 486 -2.27 -6.79 9.82
CA THR A 486 -1.35 -7.48 8.90
C THR A 486 -2.06 -8.11 7.70
N GLU A 487 -1.30 -8.41 6.66
CA GLU A 487 -1.82 -9.17 5.52
C GLU A 487 -2.25 -10.58 5.93
N ALA A 488 -1.54 -11.20 6.86
CA ALA A 488 -1.89 -12.52 7.39
C ALA A 488 -3.26 -12.52 8.09
N GLU A 489 -3.55 -11.50 8.91
CA GLU A 489 -4.86 -11.31 9.52
C GLU A 489 -5.96 -11.12 8.47
N ALA A 490 -5.70 -10.25 7.49
CA ALA A 490 -6.66 -9.95 6.44
C ALA A 490 -6.99 -11.16 5.55
N ILE A 491 -6.00 -12.04 5.29
CA ILE A 491 -6.19 -13.31 4.57
C ILE A 491 -6.98 -14.31 5.43
N ALA A 492 -6.58 -14.50 6.68
CA ALA A 492 -7.23 -15.44 7.60
C ALA A 492 -8.71 -15.08 7.83
N GLU A 493 -9.02 -13.79 7.86
CA GLU A 493 -10.37 -13.26 8.02
C GLU A 493 -11.16 -13.14 6.70
N GLY A 494 -10.57 -13.54 5.57
CA GLY A 494 -11.22 -13.53 4.26
C GLY A 494 -11.49 -12.12 3.68
N TYR A 495 -10.85 -11.09 4.23
CA TYR A 495 -10.99 -9.71 3.69
C TYR A 495 -10.24 -9.52 2.39
N ILE A 496 -9.17 -10.25 2.19
CA ILE A 496 -8.37 -10.26 0.98
C ILE A 496 -8.06 -11.69 0.56
N VAL A 497 -7.81 -11.88 -0.73
CA VAL A 497 -7.35 -13.15 -1.28
C VAL A 497 -5.84 -13.25 -1.14
N ASP A 498 -5.31 -14.42 -0.81
CA ASP A 498 -3.87 -14.68 -0.76
C ASP A 498 -3.25 -14.68 -2.17
N VAL A 499 -2.65 -13.55 -2.54
CA VAL A 499 -1.99 -13.37 -3.85
C VAL A 499 -0.54 -13.83 -3.86
N GLY A 500 0.06 -14.02 -2.70
CA GLY A 500 1.44 -14.49 -2.54
C GLY A 500 1.54 -15.97 -2.19
N ALA A 501 0.49 -16.75 -2.34
CA ALA A 501 0.50 -18.20 -2.08
C ALA A 501 1.33 -18.96 -3.10
N SER A 502 1.24 -18.57 -4.37
CA SER A 502 1.99 -19.21 -5.45
C SER A 502 2.19 -18.25 -6.64
N ILE A 503 3.31 -18.42 -7.34
CA ILE A 503 3.63 -17.68 -8.57
C ILE A 503 4.08 -18.68 -9.62
N ILE A 504 3.49 -18.61 -10.80
CA ILE A 504 3.93 -19.36 -11.96
C ILE A 504 5.15 -18.61 -12.52
N SER A 505 6.29 -19.29 -12.57
CA SER A 505 7.54 -18.70 -13.03
C SER A 505 7.88 -19.17 -14.43
N TYR A 506 8.22 -18.23 -15.28
CA TYR A 506 8.82 -18.43 -16.58
C TYR A 506 10.18 -17.74 -16.62
N LYS A 507 11.16 -18.41 -17.21
CA LYS A 507 12.50 -17.84 -17.46
C LYS A 507 12.50 -17.22 -18.84
N THR A 508 12.80 -15.94 -18.94
CA THR A 508 13.05 -15.27 -20.20
C THR A 508 14.52 -15.37 -20.53
N LEU A 509 14.81 -15.97 -21.65
CA LEU A 509 16.15 -16.19 -22.19
C LEU A 509 16.35 -15.28 -23.39
N TYR A 510 17.48 -14.59 -23.51
CA TYR A 510 17.82 -13.81 -24.69
C TYR A 510 19.32 -13.64 -24.84
N ASN A 511 19.75 -13.50 -26.08
CA ASN A 511 21.12 -13.15 -26.44
C ASN A 511 21.12 -11.82 -27.19
N LEU A 512 21.97 -10.90 -26.75
CA LEU A 512 22.10 -9.57 -27.32
C LEU A 512 23.38 -9.52 -28.16
N HIS A 513 23.26 -9.12 -29.43
CA HIS A 513 24.40 -8.85 -30.30
C HIS A 513 24.51 -7.34 -30.55
N CYS A 514 25.65 -6.77 -30.17
CA CYS A 514 25.98 -5.39 -30.52
C CYS A 514 26.88 -5.39 -31.74
N PRO A 515 26.36 -5.05 -32.95
CA PRO A 515 27.13 -5.13 -34.20
C PRO A 515 28.26 -4.10 -34.26
N ILE A 516 28.20 -3.07 -33.47
CA ILE A 516 29.27 -2.07 -33.33
C ILE A 516 29.81 -2.21 -31.91
N VAL A 517 30.99 -2.82 -31.78
CA VAL A 517 31.77 -2.68 -30.52
C VAL A 517 32.07 -1.19 -30.42
N PRO A 518 31.39 -0.45 -29.53
CA PRO A 518 31.67 0.98 -29.45
C PRO A 518 33.12 1.12 -29.06
N LYS A 519 33.87 2.02 -29.70
CA LYS A 519 35.08 2.59 -29.11
C LYS A 519 34.62 3.38 -27.88
N LEU A 520 34.22 2.66 -26.84
CA LEU A 520 33.81 3.24 -25.59
C LEU A 520 35.06 3.81 -24.96
N ASP A 521 34.99 5.08 -24.64
CA ASP A 521 35.99 5.75 -23.81
C ASP A 521 35.96 5.02 -22.45
N GLU A 522 36.96 4.14 -22.23
CA GLU A 522 37.05 3.33 -21.00
C GLU A 522 37.15 4.20 -19.73
N GLU A 523 37.39 5.50 -19.91
CA GLU A 523 37.43 6.46 -18.82
C GLU A 523 36.06 7.04 -18.46
N LYS A 524 35.01 6.84 -19.29
CA LYS A 524 33.66 7.32 -18.98
C LYS A 524 32.91 6.34 -18.09
N LEU A 525 32.25 6.89 -17.07
CA LEU A 525 31.40 6.13 -16.12
C LEU A 525 29.94 6.31 -16.44
N TYR A 526 29.19 5.22 -16.41
CA TYR A 526 27.74 5.20 -16.57
C TYR A 526 27.10 4.59 -15.32
N PRO A 527 25.95 5.08 -14.86
CA PRO A 527 25.22 4.46 -13.74
C PRO A 527 24.81 3.02 -14.10
N LYS A 528 25.26 2.03 -13.33
CA LYS A 528 24.99 0.60 -13.56
C LYS A 528 23.50 0.33 -13.81
N GLY A 529 22.61 0.91 -12.99
CA GLY A 529 21.17 0.71 -13.13
C GLY A 529 20.58 1.23 -14.44
N VAL A 530 21.11 2.33 -14.98
CA VAL A 530 20.65 2.92 -16.25
C VAL A 530 21.06 2.02 -17.42
N VAL A 531 22.29 1.57 -17.45
CA VAL A 531 22.82 0.69 -18.51
C VAL A 531 22.09 -0.66 -18.51
N SER A 532 21.97 -1.29 -17.34
CA SER A 532 21.28 -2.56 -17.18
C SER A 532 19.84 -2.49 -17.62
N LYS A 533 19.12 -1.43 -17.21
CA LYS A 533 17.75 -1.19 -17.59
C LYS A 533 17.59 -0.94 -19.10
N ALA A 534 18.52 -0.22 -19.69
CA ALA A 534 18.48 0.08 -21.12
C ALA A 534 18.67 -1.18 -21.98
N LEU A 535 19.64 -2.03 -21.63
CA LEU A 535 19.87 -3.30 -22.32
C LEU A 535 18.70 -4.28 -22.14
N GLN A 536 18.16 -4.37 -20.92
CA GLN A 536 16.95 -5.15 -20.65
C GLN A 536 15.76 -4.66 -21.48
N ASN A 537 15.58 -3.35 -21.60
CA ASN A 537 14.52 -2.78 -22.42
C ASN A 537 14.63 -3.16 -23.91
N VAL A 538 15.84 -3.25 -24.46
CA VAL A 538 16.04 -3.72 -25.86
C VAL A 538 15.51 -5.14 -26.01
N ALA A 539 15.89 -6.06 -25.13
CA ALA A 539 15.42 -7.44 -25.18
C ALA A 539 13.89 -7.55 -24.98
N PHE A 540 13.36 -6.85 -23.97
CA PHE A 540 11.93 -6.92 -23.62
C PHE A 540 11.02 -6.11 -24.56
N GLN A 541 11.60 -5.38 -25.52
CA GLN A 541 10.88 -4.72 -26.60
C GLN A 541 10.96 -5.48 -27.93
N ASP A 542 11.66 -6.61 -27.99
CA ASP A 542 11.73 -7.43 -29.19
C ASP A 542 10.37 -8.01 -29.59
N ASP A 543 9.96 -7.83 -30.83
CA ASP A 543 8.64 -8.23 -31.31
C ASP A 543 8.43 -9.74 -31.26
N GLY A 544 9.44 -10.52 -31.57
CA GLY A 544 9.38 -11.98 -31.52
C GLY A 544 9.17 -12.49 -30.10
N LEU A 545 9.91 -11.95 -29.15
CA LEU A 545 9.77 -12.28 -27.73
C LEU A 545 8.39 -11.86 -27.18
N ILE A 546 7.93 -10.65 -27.51
CA ILE A 546 6.61 -10.15 -27.11
C ILE A 546 5.50 -11.03 -27.73
N GLN A 547 5.63 -11.40 -28.98
CA GLN A 547 4.66 -12.26 -29.65
C GLN A 547 4.53 -13.64 -29.01
N TYR A 548 5.66 -14.23 -28.60
CA TYR A 548 5.69 -15.51 -27.90
C TYR A 548 5.10 -15.40 -26.48
N LYS A 549 5.52 -14.39 -25.71
CA LYS A 549 4.98 -14.14 -24.37
C LYS A 549 3.47 -13.87 -24.43
N ALA A 550 3.00 -13.06 -25.37
CA ALA A 550 1.57 -12.79 -25.58
C ALA A 550 0.77 -14.08 -25.81
N GLU A 551 1.33 -15.02 -26.58
CA GLU A 551 0.69 -16.33 -26.82
C GLU A 551 0.57 -17.14 -25.52
N VAL A 552 1.64 -17.19 -24.72
CA VAL A 552 1.63 -17.86 -23.40
C VAL A 552 0.64 -17.20 -22.47
N MET A 553 0.61 -15.86 -22.41
CA MET A 553 -0.30 -15.09 -21.56
C MET A 553 -1.76 -15.35 -21.94
N LEU A 554 -2.10 -15.31 -23.21
CA LEU A 554 -3.46 -15.58 -23.68
C LEU A 554 -3.90 -17.01 -23.36
N ARG A 555 -3.04 -17.99 -23.57
CA ARG A 555 -3.34 -19.39 -23.23
C ARG A 555 -3.62 -19.59 -21.74
N ILE A 556 -2.79 -19.01 -20.86
CA ILE A 556 -3.00 -19.09 -19.41
C ILE A 556 -4.26 -18.31 -19.02
N PHE A 557 -4.48 -17.13 -19.60
CA PHE A 557 -5.66 -16.34 -19.34
C PHE A 557 -6.94 -17.13 -19.68
N GLU A 558 -7.03 -17.71 -20.87
CA GLU A 558 -8.20 -18.43 -21.34
C GLU A 558 -8.46 -19.73 -20.54
N LYS A 559 -7.39 -20.43 -20.16
CA LYS A 559 -7.48 -21.71 -19.46
C LYS A 559 -7.67 -21.55 -17.95
N ASP A 560 -6.87 -20.70 -17.32
CA ASP A 560 -6.69 -20.71 -15.85
C ASP A 560 -7.29 -19.47 -15.17
N VAL A 561 -7.42 -18.33 -15.87
CA VAL A 561 -7.95 -17.08 -15.28
C VAL A 561 -9.40 -16.85 -15.66
N MET A 562 -9.70 -16.89 -16.95
CA MET A 562 -11.04 -16.51 -17.45
C MET A 562 -12.19 -17.31 -16.81
N PRO A 563 -12.06 -18.61 -16.49
CA PRO A 563 -13.12 -19.37 -15.82
C PRO A 563 -13.38 -18.95 -14.36
N LEU A 564 -12.43 -18.28 -13.72
CA LEU A 564 -12.60 -17.82 -12.33
C LEU A 564 -13.75 -16.83 -12.22
N ILE A 565 -14.29 -16.71 -11.01
CA ILE A 565 -15.37 -15.78 -10.67
C ILE A 565 -16.61 -15.99 -11.59
N GLY A 566 -16.98 -17.25 -11.83
CA GLY A 566 -18.10 -17.57 -12.72
C GLY A 566 -17.93 -17.11 -14.17
N GLY A 567 -16.70 -17.12 -14.68
CA GLY A 567 -16.37 -16.69 -16.04
C GLY A 567 -16.23 -15.17 -16.21
N ARG A 568 -16.18 -14.40 -15.11
CA ARG A 568 -16.08 -12.92 -15.11
C ARG A 568 -14.70 -12.38 -14.82
N ALA A 569 -13.73 -13.24 -14.56
CA ALA A 569 -12.39 -12.84 -14.18
C ALA A 569 -11.69 -12.01 -15.27
N LYS A 570 -10.88 -11.06 -14.81
CA LYS A 570 -10.06 -10.14 -15.63
C LYS A 570 -8.59 -10.31 -15.31
N ALA A 571 -7.72 -9.90 -16.23
CA ALA A 571 -6.29 -9.92 -15.97
C ALA A 571 -5.58 -8.63 -16.38
N MET A 572 -4.40 -8.41 -15.79
CA MET A 572 -3.51 -7.29 -16.03
C MET A 572 -2.15 -7.79 -16.52
N ILE A 573 -1.63 -7.17 -17.55
CA ILE A 573 -0.28 -7.39 -18.08
C ILE A 573 0.57 -6.17 -17.73
N VAL A 574 1.62 -6.36 -16.94
CA VAL A 574 2.53 -5.29 -16.52
C VAL A 574 3.75 -5.27 -17.43
N ALA A 575 3.79 -4.33 -18.36
CA ALA A 575 4.86 -4.18 -19.35
C ALA A 575 6.04 -3.37 -18.79
N THR A 576 7.25 -3.64 -19.30
CA THR A 576 8.50 -2.97 -18.90
C THR A 576 8.50 -1.48 -19.23
N SER A 577 7.92 -1.09 -20.37
CA SER A 577 7.92 0.28 -20.87
C SER A 577 6.65 0.59 -21.65
N ARG A 578 6.43 1.88 -21.94
CA ARG A 578 5.30 2.32 -22.77
C ARG A 578 5.40 1.76 -24.20
N VAL A 579 6.60 1.67 -24.76
CA VAL A 579 6.81 1.10 -26.10
C VAL A 579 6.51 -0.41 -26.10
N ALA A 580 7.01 -1.16 -25.12
CA ALA A 580 6.69 -2.59 -24.98
C ALA A 580 5.18 -2.82 -24.79
N GLY A 581 4.53 -1.99 -23.97
CA GLY A 581 3.08 -2.04 -23.76
C GLY A 581 2.28 -1.81 -25.04
N LEU A 582 2.70 -0.86 -25.88
CA LEU A 582 2.09 -0.60 -27.18
C LEU A 582 2.25 -1.80 -28.14
N ARG A 583 3.43 -2.43 -28.15
CA ARG A 583 3.66 -3.64 -28.95
C ARG A 583 2.79 -4.80 -28.46
N TYR A 584 2.71 -5.05 -27.15
CA TYR A 584 1.78 -6.02 -26.58
C TYR A 584 0.34 -5.75 -26.98
N PHE A 585 -0.10 -4.49 -26.92
CA PHE A 585 -1.47 -4.12 -27.27
C PHE A 585 -1.80 -4.45 -28.72
N ASN A 586 -0.93 -4.08 -29.66
CA ASN A 586 -1.13 -4.35 -31.08
C ASN A 586 -1.16 -5.86 -31.36
N ILE A 587 -0.17 -6.61 -30.83
CA ILE A 587 -0.06 -8.06 -31.02
C ILE A 587 -1.27 -8.78 -30.40
N ILE A 588 -1.65 -8.45 -29.19
CA ILE A 588 -2.80 -9.10 -28.53
C ILE A 588 -4.11 -8.75 -29.25
N LYS A 589 -4.30 -7.49 -29.66
CA LYS A 589 -5.49 -7.06 -30.42
C LYS A 589 -5.63 -7.85 -31.73
N GLU A 590 -4.54 -8.05 -32.47
CA GLU A 590 -4.52 -8.87 -33.68
C GLU A 590 -4.82 -10.34 -33.38
N LYS A 591 -4.18 -10.92 -32.36
CA LYS A 591 -4.42 -12.32 -31.97
C LYS A 591 -5.87 -12.57 -31.53
N LEU A 592 -6.47 -11.67 -30.77
CA LEU A 592 -7.87 -11.75 -30.36
C LEU A 592 -8.81 -11.66 -31.57
N LYS A 593 -8.51 -10.76 -32.52
CA LYS A 593 -9.26 -10.66 -33.77
C LYS A 593 -9.16 -11.95 -34.61
N ALA A 594 -7.98 -12.50 -34.78
CA ALA A 594 -7.74 -13.73 -35.49
C ALA A 594 -8.47 -14.96 -34.89
N ARG A 595 -8.63 -14.97 -33.59
CA ARG A 595 -9.35 -16.02 -32.81
C ARG A 595 -10.86 -15.79 -32.73
N SER A 596 -11.36 -14.66 -33.24
CA SER A 596 -12.76 -14.23 -33.02
C SER A 596 -13.14 -14.22 -31.56
N ALA A 597 -12.22 -13.77 -30.67
CA ALA A 597 -12.43 -13.81 -29.24
C ALA A 597 -13.60 -12.90 -28.81
N ALA A 598 -14.42 -13.36 -27.85
CA ALA A 598 -15.57 -12.62 -27.33
C ALA A 598 -15.17 -11.46 -26.38
N TYR A 599 -13.89 -11.25 -26.14
CA TYR A 599 -13.38 -10.22 -25.24
C TYR A 599 -12.30 -9.36 -25.89
N LYS A 600 -12.07 -8.19 -25.30
CA LYS A 600 -11.16 -7.15 -25.80
C LYS A 600 -10.06 -6.84 -24.79
N VAL A 601 -9.03 -6.14 -25.26
CA VAL A 601 -7.90 -5.64 -24.49
C VAL A 601 -7.89 -4.11 -24.46
N LEU A 602 -7.46 -3.52 -23.33
CA LEU A 602 -7.16 -2.10 -23.15
C LEU A 602 -5.67 -1.89 -22.86
N TYR A 603 -5.17 -0.70 -23.17
CA TYR A 603 -3.82 -0.30 -22.82
C TYR A 603 -3.80 1.01 -22.03
N ALA A 604 -3.40 0.93 -20.75
CA ALA A 604 -3.35 2.05 -19.83
C ALA A 604 -1.92 2.58 -19.66
N PHE A 605 -1.71 3.85 -19.99
CA PHE A 605 -0.41 4.52 -19.92
C PHE A 605 -0.59 6.05 -19.81
N SER A 606 0.48 6.78 -19.53
CA SER A 606 0.51 8.24 -19.71
C SER A 606 0.94 8.57 -21.12
N ASP A 607 0.31 9.54 -21.74
CA ASP A 607 0.61 9.95 -23.12
C ASP A 607 2.11 10.19 -23.31
N PHE A 608 2.64 9.81 -24.47
CA PHE A 608 4.06 9.92 -24.76
C PHE A 608 4.33 10.09 -26.26
N VAL A 609 5.51 10.59 -26.57
CA VAL A 609 6.02 10.62 -27.95
C VAL A 609 6.81 9.35 -28.20
N HIS A 610 6.47 8.63 -29.28
CA HIS A 610 7.17 7.38 -29.59
C HIS A 610 8.63 7.69 -30.02
N PRO A 611 9.63 7.11 -29.35
CA PRO A 611 11.02 7.52 -29.50
C PRO A 611 11.64 7.27 -30.87
N GLU A 612 11.07 6.33 -31.64
CA GLU A 612 11.57 5.98 -33.02
C GLU A 612 10.83 6.72 -34.10
N THR A 613 9.51 6.88 -33.97
CA THR A 613 8.65 7.47 -35.03
C THR A 613 8.36 8.95 -34.79
N ASN A 614 8.69 9.46 -33.62
CA ASN A 614 8.38 10.83 -33.16
C ASN A 614 6.88 11.19 -33.24
N VAL A 615 6.00 10.19 -33.15
CA VAL A 615 4.53 10.36 -33.16
C VAL A 615 4.02 10.42 -31.72
N ALA A 616 3.16 11.38 -31.43
CA ALA A 616 2.47 11.46 -30.15
C ALA A 616 1.44 10.32 -30.03
N ILE A 617 1.54 9.53 -28.95
CA ILE A 617 0.66 8.41 -28.64
C ILE A 617 -0.19 8.78 -27.44
N SER A 618 -1.50 8.84 -27.65
CA SER A 618 -2.47 9.16 -26.60
C SER A 618 -3.25 7.93 -26.15
N GLU A 619 -3.43 7.77 -24.84
CA GLU A 619 -4.25 6.70 -24.25
C GLU A 619 -5.67 6.71 -24.78
N HIS A 620 -6.28 7.90 -24.90
CA HIS A 620 -7.62 8.06 -25.43
C HIS A 620 -7.74 7.56 -26.88
N ALA A 621 -6.80 7.96 -27.74
CA ALA A 621 -6.82 7.59 -29.15
C ALA A 621 -6.61 6.08 -29.39
N ILE A 622 -5.67 5.47 -28.64
CA ILE A 622 -5.35 4.03 -28.78
C ILE A 622 -6.50 3.13 -28.34
N ASN A 623 -7.24 3.53 -27.32
CA ASN A 623 -8.34 2.74 -26.74
C ASN A 623 -9.73 3.16 -27.25
N ASP A 624 -9.81 4.08 -28.20
CA ASP A 624 -11.08 4.62 -28.75
C ASP A 624 -12.01 5.15 -27.61
N LEU A 625 -11.43 5.86 -26.62
CA LEU A 625 -12.19 6.43 -25.52
C LEU A 625 -12.93 7.69 -25.94
N LYS A 626 -14.13 7.89 -25.40
CA LYS A 626 -14.89 9.14 -25.57
C LYS A 626 -14.20 10.28 -24.81
N GLU A 627 -14.46 11.52 -25.18
CA GLU A 627 -14.00 12.71 -24.44
C GLU A 627 -14.47 12.62 -22.97
N ALA A 628 -13.54 12.80 -22.03
CA ALA A 628 -13.77 12.66 -20.58
C ALA A 628 -14.02 11.21 -20.07
N GLU A 629 -14.01 10.19 -20.91
CA GLU A 629 -14.12 8.80 -20.45
C GLU A 629 -12.84 8.32 -19.81
N LEU A 630 -12.93 7.73 -18.64
CA LEU A 630 -11.79 7.13 -17.94
C LEU A 630 -11.63 5.66 -18.34
N ILE A 631 -10.41 5.25 -18.64
CA ILE A 631 -10.08 3.87 -19.02
C ILE A 631 -10.47 2.86 -17.92
N GLU A 632 -10.42 3.25 -16.65
CA GLU A 632 -10.87 2.45 -15.52
C GLU A 632 -12.35 2.08 -15.63
N ASN A 633 -13.17 3.02 -16.08
CA ASN A 633 -14.60 2.79 -16.25
C ASN A 633 -14.85 1.86 -17.44
N ARG A 634 -14.16 2.07 -18.55
CA ARG A 634 -14.22 1.16 -19.70
C ARG A 634 -13.84 -0.26 -19.32
N PHE A 635 -12.82 -0.45 -18.47
CA PHE A 635 -12.39 -1.76 -17.99
C PHE A 635 -13.39 -2.43 -17.04
N LYS A 636 -14.33 -1.72 -16.44
CA LYS A 636 -15.41 -2.33 -15.65
C LYS A 636 -16.39 -3.11 -16.52
N GLY A 637 -16.56 -2.70 -17.78
CA GLY A 637 -17.44 -3.38 -18.74
C GLY A 637 -17.05 -4.83 -19.00
N ASP A 638 -18.03 -5.68 -19.29
CA ASP A 638 -17.82 -7.14 -19.46
C ASP A 638 -17.07 -7.50 -20.75
N ASP A 639 -17.07 -6.61 -21.76
CA ASP A 639 -16.34 -6.81 -23.02
C ASP A 639 -14.83 -6.80 -22.87
N TYR A 640 -14.31 -6.07 -21.85
CA TYR A 640 -12.87 -5.90 -21.67
C TYR A 640 -12.39 -6.79 -20.54
N ARG A 641 -11.58 -7.79 -20.88
CA ARG A 641 -11.07 -8.78 -19.93
C ARG A 641 -9.58 -8.64 -19.64
N LEU A 642 -8.83 -8.02 -20.55
CA LEU A 642 -7.40 -7.81 -20.42
C LEU A 642 -7.08 -6.31 -20.37
N MET A 643 -6.15 -5.92 -19.51
CA MET A 643 -5.58 -4.57 -19.47
C MET A 643 -4.07 -4.67 -19.44
N ILE A 644 -3.41 -4.01 -20.40
CA ILE A 644 -1.96 -3.82 -20.40
C ILE A 644 -1.69 -2.52 -19.67
N VAL A 645 -0.67 -2.49 -18.81
CA VAL A 645 -0.28 -1.29 -18.06
C VAL A 645 1.21 -1.03 -18.19
N ALA A 646 1.59 0.23 -18.37
CA ALA A 646 2.96 0.68 -18.33
C ALA A 646 3.09 1.84 -17.35
N ASN A 647 3.66 1.60 -16.17
CA ASN A 647 3.81 2.53 -15.04
C ASN A 647 2.49 3.09 -14.45
N LYS A 648 1.36 2.93 -15.13
CA LYS A 648 0.03 3.32 -14.67
C LYS A 648 -0.66 2.13 -13.97
N PHE A 649 -1.48 2.37 -12.94
CA PHE A 649 -2.27 1.35 -12.21
C PHE A 649 -1.49 0.25 -11.48
N GLN A 650 -0.19 0.31 -11.39
CA GLN A 650 0.58 -0.56 -10.49
C GLN A 650 0.24 -0.25 -9.04
N THR A 651 -0.24 0.95 -8.77
CA THR A 651 -0.76 1.41 -7.48
C THR A 651 -2.07 2.16 -7.67
N GLY A 652 -2.94 2.19 -6.65
CA GLY A 652 -4.18 2.98 -6.66
C GLY A 652 -5.35 2.41 -7.48
N PHE A 653 -5.17 1.33 -8.25
CA PHE A 653 -6.23 0.73 -9.07
C PHE A 653 -7.12 -0.23 -8.28
N ASN A 654 -8.43 -0.13 -8.46
CA ASN A 654 -9.41 -0.97 -7.76
C ASN A 654 -10.36 -1.66 -8.75
N GLN A 655 -10.10 -2.94 -9.01
CA GLN A 655 -10.96 -3.82 -9.82
C GLN A 655 -11.12 -5.18 -9.13
N PRO A 656 -12.24 -5.44 -8.45
CA PRO A 656 -12.44 -6.69 -7.71
C PRO A 656 -12.41 -7.96 -8.58
N LEU A 657 -12.82 -7.87 -9.85
CA LEU A 657 -12.79 -8.99 -10.80
C LEU A 657 -11.38 -9.32 -11.31
N LEU A 658 -10.37 -8.52 -10.97
CA LEU A 658 -8.98 -8.76 -11.39
C LEU A 658 -8.46 -10.00 -10.64
N ALA A 659 -8.28 -11.12 -11.34
CA ALA A 659 -7.82 -12.40 -10.81
C ALA A 659 -6.55 -12.93 -11.48
N GLY A 660 -6.08 -12.31 -12.56
CA GLY A 660 -4.83 -12.66 -13.25
C GLY A 660 -3.86 -11.49 -13.32
N MET A 661 -2.56 -11.77 -13.17
CA MET A 661 -1.50 -10.78 -13.42
C MET A 661 -0.31 -11.43 -14.10
N PHE A 662 0.12 -10.83 -15.20
CA PHE A 662 1.28 -11.24 -15.98
C PHE A 662 2.36 -10.17 -15.83
N LEU A 663 3.47 -10.52 -15.18
CA LEU A 663 4.56 -9.60 -14.89
C LEU A 663 5.64 -9.75 -15.95
N ASP A 664 5.73 -8.78 -16.84
CA ASP A 664 6.85 -8.64 -17.78
C ASP A 664 7.74 -7.44 -17.44
N LYS A 665 7.65 -6.98 -16.20
CA LYS A 665 8.48 -5.94 -15.61
C LYS A 665 9.02 -6.45 -14.29
N PRO A 666 10.34 -6.39 -14.04
CA PRO A 666 10.88 -6.75 -12.74
C PRO A 666 10.29 -5.90 -11.62
N VAL A 667 9.69 -6.55 -10.65
CA VAL A 667 9.15 -5.92 -9.44
C VAL A 667 9.84 -6.51 -8.22
N VAL A 668 10.34 -5.67 -7.35
CA VAL A 668 11.13 -6.09 -6.20
C VAL A 668 10.61 -5.47 -4.91
N ASP A 669 10.83 -6.16 -3.79
CA ASP A 669 10.52 -5.71 -2.43
C ASP A 669 9.10 -5.12 -2.32
N ARG A 670 8.96 -3.90 -1.87
CA ARG A 670 7.67 -3.23 -1.68
C ARG A 670 6.87 -3.09 -2.96
N ASN A 671 7.52 -2.72 -4.06
CA ASN A 671 6.84 -2.57 -5.35
C ASN A 671 6.21 -3.88 -5.82
N ALA A 672 6.83 -5.02 -5.54
CA ALA A 672 6.26 -6.34 -5.82
C ALA A 672 4.94 -6.54 -5.04
N VAL A 673 4.96 -6.29 -3.74
CA VAL A 673 3.76 -6.42 -2.90
C VAL A 673 2.66 -5.48 -3.37
N GLN A 674 2.96 -4.21 -3.63
CA GLN A 674 1.97 -3.23 -4.06
C GLN A 674 1.35 -3.53 -5.42
N THR A 675 2.16 -3.99 -6.38
CA THR A 675 1.69 -4.32 -7.72
C THR A 675 0.81 -5.56 -7.68
N VAL A 676 1.26 -6.65 -7.08
CA VAL A 676 0.54 -7.94 -7.06
C VAL A 676 -0.69 -7.87 -6.16
N SER A 677 -0.67 -7.08 -5.08
CA SER A 677 -1.84 -6.88 -4.20
C SER A 677 -3.02 -6.17 -4.88
N ARG A 678 -2.93 -5.79 -6.16
CA ARG A 678 -4.13 -5.40 -6.93
C ARG A 678 -5.09 -6.56 -7.12
N LEU A 679 -4.59 -7.78 -7.08
CA LEU A 679 -5.40 -9.01 -7.18
C LEU A 679 -6.09 -9.37 -5.86
N ASN A 680 -5.68 -8.85 -4.72
CA ASN A 680 -6.12 -9.30 -3.41
C ASN A 680 -7.55 -8.90 -3.02
N ARG A 681 -8.22 -8.08 -3.84
CA ARG A 681 -9.59 -7.61 -3.56
C ARG A 681 -10.55 -8.80 -3.51
N SER A 682 -11.28 -8.95 -2.41
CA SER A 682 -12.33 -9.96 -2.29
C SER A 682 -13.51 -9.64 -3.21
N TYR A 683 -14.07 -10.66 -3.80
CA TYR A 683 -15.28 -10.62 -4.59
C TYR A 683 -16.01 -11.96 -4.43
N GLU A 684 -17.33 -11.95 -4.57
CA GLU A 684 -18.14 -13.18 -4.50
C GLU A 684 -17.62 -14.24 -5.49
N GLY A 685 -17.33 -15.43 -5.00
CA GLY A 685 -16.76 -16.52 -5.80
C GLY A 685 -15.26 -16.41 -6.13
N LYS A 686 -14.57 -15.36 -5.68
CA LYS A 686 -13.13 -15.21 -5.89
C LYS A 686 -12.36 -15.88 -4.75
N LYS A 687 -11.86 -17.07 -5.00
CA LYS A 687 -11.04 -17.83 -4.04
C LYS A 687 -9.56 -17.84 -4.41
N ASP A 688 -9.26 -17.85 -5.71
CA ASP A 688 -7.93 -18.00 -6.25
C ASP A 688 -7.59 -16.87 -7.21
N VAL A 689 -6.28 -16.64 -7.37
CA VAL A 689 -5.69 -15.72 -8.33
C VAL A 689 -4.51 -16.37 -9.01
N VAL A 690 -4.17 -15.91 -10.22
CA VAL A 690 -3.06 -16.40 -11.02
C VAL A 690 -2.05 -15.30 -11.23
N VAL A 691 -0.84 -15.49 -10.70
CA VAL A 691 0.30 -14.58 -10.92
C VAL A 691 1.34 -15.30 -11.75
N VAL A 692 1.77 -14.69 -12.84
CA VAL A 692 2.78 -15.24 -13.76
C VAL A 692 3.93 -14.25 -13.89
N ASP A 693 5.15 -14.67 -13.59
CA ASP A 693 6.36 -13.88 -13.73
C ASP A 693 7.18 -14.32 -14.94
N PHE A 694 7.50 -13.40 -15.83
CA PHE A 694 8.37 -13.59 -17.00
C PHE A 694 9.76 -12.95 -16.82
N THR A 695 10.06 -12.44 -15.63
CA THR A 695 11.24 -11.60 -15.38
C THR A 695 12.33 -12.29 -14.56
N ASN A 696 12.21 -13.60 -14.36
CA ASN A 696 13.11 -14.41 -13.53
C ASN A 696 13.16 -13.94 -12.05
N ASN A 697 12.08 -13.31 -11.57
CA ASN A 697 12.05 -12.62 -10.27
C ASN A 697 11.03 -13.20 -9.26
N ALA A 698 10.39 -14.31 -9.61
CA ALA A 698 9.32 -14.91 -8.79
C ALA A 698 9.74 -15.19 -7.34
N SER A 699 10.99 -15.66 -7.12
CA SER A 699 11.54 -15.88 -5.78
C SER A 699 11.67 -14.60 -4.96
N ALA A 700 12.08 -13.49 -5.58
CA ALA A 700 12.18 -12.20 -4.92
C ALA A 700 10.80 -11.63 -4.56
N ILE A 701 9.80 -11.85 -5.42
CA ILE A 701 8.41 -11.47 -5.15
C ILE A 701 7.87 -12.24 -3.94
N LEU A 702 8.05 -13.56 -3.87
CA LEU A 702 7.62 -14.38 -2.73
C LEU A 702 8.34 -13.97 -1.43
N LYS A 703 9.63 -13.65 -1.50
CA LYS A 703 10.40 -13.12 -0.35
C LYS A 703 9.83 -11.79 0.14
N ALA A 704 9.43 -10.90 -0.78
CA ALA A 704 8.81 -9.63 -0.43
C ALA A 704 7.47 -9.85 0.30
N PHE A 705 6.60 -10.72 -0.21
CA PHE A 705 5.35 -11.06 0.48
C PHE A 705 5.61 -11.68 1.85
N ALA A 706 6.54 -12.61 1.98
CA ALA A 706 6.88 -13.23 3.26
C ALA A 706 7.37 -12.20 4.30
N LYS A 707 8.11 -11.17 3.87
CA LYS A 707 8.61 -10.08 4.71
C LYS A 707 7.46 -9.23 5.26
N TYR A 708 6.49 -8.85 4.42
CA TYR A 708 5.41 -7.94 4.83
C TYR A 708 4.20 -8.64 5.46
N ARG A 709 4.01 -9.96 5.24
CA ARG A 709 2.90 -10.74 5.85
C ARG A 709 2.94 -10.83 7.36
N LYS A 710 4.12 -10.95 7.95
CA LYS A 710 4.27 -11.25 9.39
C LYS A 710 4.27 -10.01 10.27
N GLY A 711 4.18 -8.81 9.70
CA GLY A 711 4.28 -7.59 10.51
C GLY A 711 5.55 -7.61 11.37
N THR A 712 6.68 -8.08 10.82
CA THR A 712 7.94 -8.17 11.54
C THR A 712 8.23 -6.83 12.18
N PRO A 713 8.46 -6.75 13.49
CA PRO A 713 8.94 -5.53 14.10
C PRO A 713 10.23 -5.16 13.38
N PHE A 714 10.21 -4.02 12.67
CA PHE A 714 11.43 -3.39 12.23
C PHE A 714 12.12 -2.92 13.52
N GLU A 715 13.19 -3.61 13.91
CA GLU A 715 14.17 -2.97 14.75
C GLU A 715 14.93 -2.03 13.81
N PRO A 716 14.78 -0.72 13.92
CA PRO A 716 15.60 0.20 13.17
C PRO A 716 17.05 -0.08 13.59
N ASP A 717 17.93 -0.39 12.61
CA ASP A 717 19.36 -0.26 12.86
C ASP A 717 19.55 1.21 13.28
N GLU A 718 20.06 1.45 14.46
CA GLU A 718 20.33 2.81 14.93
C GLU A 718 21.27 3.47 13.91
N PRO A 719 20.90 4.60 13.33
CA PRO A 719 21.75 5.28 12.36
C PRO A 719 23.09 5.63 13.04
N ASP A 720 24.18 5.20 12.43
CA ASP A 720 25.51 5.44 12.98
C ASP A 720 25.90 6.92 12.87
N PRO A 721 25.95 7.68 13.98
CA PRO A 721 26.24 9.11 13.96
C PRO A 721 27.66 9.42 13.49
N GLU A 722 28.60 8.46 13.58
CA GLU A 722 30.00 8.68 13.23
C GLU A 722 30.33 8.29 11.79
N LEU A 723 29.41 7.70 11.04
CA LEU A 723 29.68 7.22 9.69
C LEU A 723 30.23 8.31 8.76
N CYS A 724 29.67 9.52 8.78
CA CYS A 724 30.15 10.63 7.94
C CYS A 724 31.55 11.07 8.33
N THR A 725 31.85 11.11 9.63
CA THR A 725 33.17 11.49 10.14
C THR A 725 34.22 10.45 9.74
N ARG A 726 33.89 9.16 9.83
CA ARG A 726 34.79 8.08 9.38
C ARG A 726 35.04 8.10 7.88
N LEU A 727 33.98 8.26 7.07
CA LEU A 727 34.11 8.38 5.62
C LEU A 727 34.95 9.59 5.22
N LEU A 728 34.77 10.73 5.89
CA LEU A 728 35.58 11.91 5.65
C LEU A 728 37.06 11.66 5.99
N ALA A 729 37.33 11.02 7.13
CA ALA A 729 38.69 10.68 7.52
C ALA A 729 39.36 9.75 6.51
N GLU A 730 38.65 8.76 5.99
CA GLU A 730 39.09 7.85 4.94
C GLU A 730 39.43 8.60 3.64
N ILE A 731 38.56 9.50 3.19
CA ILE A 731 38.77 10.32 2.00
C ILE A 731 40.00 11.24 2.17
N LEU A 732 40.14 11.88 3.32
CA LEU A 732 41.28 12.75 3.62
C LEU A 732 42.60 11.97 3.69
N SER A 733 42.56 10.74 4.18
CA SER A 733 43.75 9.87 4.27
C SER A 733 44.34 9.49 2.90
N ALA A 734 43.51 9.50 1.84
CA ALA A 734 43.97 9.30 0.47
C ALA A 734 44.84 10.47 -0.06
N GLY A 735 44.90 11.59 0.62
CA GLY A 735 45.79 12.71 0.33
C GLY A 735 45.55 13.40 -1.02
N VAL A 736 44.41 13.19 -1.63
CA VAL A 736 44.01 13.80 -2.91
C VAL A 736 43.55 15.24 -2.68
N PHE A 737 42.67 15.44 -1.70
CA PHE A 737 42.13 16.72 -1.29
C PHE A 737 42.28 16.91 0.23
N THR A 738 42.29 18.17 0.66
CA THR A 738 42.39 18.53 2.07
C THR A 738 41.17 19.33 2.54
N GLN A 739 40.96 19.43 3.85
CA GLN A 739 39.93 20.29 4.42
C GLN A 739 40.07 21.76 4.01
N THR A 740 41.33 22.22 3.80
CA THR A 740 41.61 23.57 3.32
C THR A 740 41.15 23.77 1.88
N ASP A 741 41.26 22.74 1.01
CA ASP A 741 40.76 22.80 -0.35
C ASP A 741 39.23 22.93 -0.34
N ALA A 742 38.56 22.17 0.50
CA ALA A 742 37.11 22.23 0.64
C ALA A 742 36.62 23.61 1.11
N ARG A 743 37.26 24.18 2.14
CA ARG A 743 36.92 25.51 2.64
C ARG A 743 37.11 26.59 1.58
N LYS A 744 38.31 26.67 0.94
CA LYS A 744 38.56 27.64 -0.13
C LYS A 744 37.60 27.52 -1.30
N PHE A 745 37.22 26.28 -1.64
CA PHE A 745 36.27 26.06 -2.72
C PHE A 745 34.84 26.48 -2.34
N VAL A 746 34.38 26.20 -1.14
CA VAL A 746 33.05 26.62 -0.65
C VAL A 746 32.96 28.15 -0.57
N GLU A 747 34.02 28.83 -0.07
CA GLU A 747 34.09 30.30 -0.08
C GLU A 747 34.04 30.86 -1.50
N LEU A 748 34.76 30.24 -2.44
CA LEU A 748 34.74 30.63 -3.85
C LEU A 748 33.38 30.36 -4.50
N ALA A 749 32.75 29.23 -4.19
CA ALA A 749 31.43 28.92 -4.71
C ALA A 749 30.32 29.88 -4.24
N ALA A 750 30.49 30.48 -3.04
CA ALA A 750 29.57 31.46 -2.49
C ALA A 750 29.73 32.85 -3.07
N THR A 751 30.97 33.25 -3.48
CA THR A 751 31.30 34.66 -3.84
C THR A 751 31.89 34.80 -5.24
N GLY A 752 32.33 33.73 -5.85
CA GLY A 752 33.03 33.72 -7.14
C GLY A 752 32.13 33.72 -8.35
N THR A 753 32.67 34.05 -9.49
CA THR A 753 32.03 33.91 -10.79
C THR A 753 32.08 32.42 -11.26
N ASP A 754 31.18 32.03 -12.14
CA ASP A 754 31.17 30.68 -12.72
C ASP A 754 32.52 30.31 -13.36
N ALA A 755 33.18 31.26 -14.07
CA ALA A 755 34.49 31.04 -14.65
C ALA A 755 35.57 30.73 -13.60
N GLN A 756 35.54 31.42 -12.45
CA GLN A 756 36.48 31.17 -11.34
C GLN A 756 36.25 29.80 -10.69
N ILE A 757 34.97 29.40 -10.53
CA ILE A 757 34.60 28.09 -10.01
C ILE A 757 35.09 26.99 -10.95
N GLN A 758 34.83 27.13 -12.25
CA GLN A 758 35.29 26.16 -13.27
C GLN A 758 36.81 26.06 -13.35
N PHE A 759 37.51 27.16 -13.20
CA PHE A 759 38.97 27.17 -13.14
C PHE A 759 39.50 26.43 -11.91
N ALA A 760 38.91 26.66 -10.75
CA ALA A 760 39.24 25.93 -9.52
C ALA A 760 39.00 24.42 -9.66
N ILE A 761 37.87 24.02 -10.22
CA ILE A 761 37.55 22.58 -10.47
C ILE A 761 38.56 21.96 -11.44
N SER A 762 38.98 22.70 -12.47
CA SER A 762 40.01 22.24 -13.40
C SER A 762 41.36 21.97 -12.71
N GLY A 763 41.78 22.86 -11.80
CA GLY A 763 42.97 22.64 -10.98
C GLY A 763 42.86 21.43 -10.03
N LEU A 764 41.72 21.26 -9.40
CA LEU A 764 41.45 20.09 -8.54
C LEU A 764 41.46 18.78 -9.36
N ARG A 765 40.91 18.80 -10.58
CA ARG A 765 40.94 17.65 -11.49
C ARG A 765 42.35 17.24 -11.90
N VAL A 766 43.21 18.21 -12.22
CA VAL A 766 44.62 17.93 -12.53
C VAL A 766 45.32 17.25 -11.35
N ARG A 767 45.11 17.74 -10.15
CA ARG A 767 45.69 17.15 -8.92
C ARG A 767 45.14 15.75 -8.67
N PHE A 768 43.84 15.53 -8.88
CA PHE A 768 43.18 14.21 -8.76
C PHE A 768 43.80 13.19 -9.69
N HIS A 769 44.00 13.53 -10.96
CA HIS A 769 44.66 12.65 -11.95
C HIS A 769 46.15 12.42 -11.66
N ALA A 770 46.85 13.43 -11.12
CA ALA A 770 48.25 13.27 -10.76
C ALA A 770 48.46 12.38 -9.54
N LYS A 771 47.53 12.42 -8.58
CA LYS A 771 47.63 11.63 -7.34
C LYS A 771 47.17 10.19 -7.52
N LEU A 772 46.13 9.97 -8.36
CA LEU A 772 45.55 8.64 -8.62
C LEU A 772 45.85 8.24 -10.07
N SER A 773 46.88 7.38 -10.23
CA SER A 773 47.33 6.99 -11.56
C SER A 773 46.45 5.93 -12.20
N SER A 774 45.86 5.05 -11.39
CA SER A 774 44.98 3.98 -11.86
C SER A 774 43.53 4.46 -12.13
N SER A 775 42.93 3.99 -13.20
CA SER A 775 41.51 4.29 -13.48
C SER A 775 40.61 3.74 -12.39
N GLU A 776 40.93 2.60 -11.81
CA GLU A 776 40.16 1.98 -10.74
C GLU A 776 40.24 2.77 -9.43
N ASP A 777 41.44 3.27 -9.05
CA ASP A 777 41.58 4.12 -7.88
C ASP A 777 40.82 5.43 -8.01
N ARG A 778 40.80 6.03 -9.21
CA ARG A 778 40.01 7.21 -9.53
C ARG A 778 38.51 6.94 -9.36
N LYS A 779 38.02 5.81 -9.87
CA LYS A 779 36.62 5.40 -9.75
C LYS A 779 36.23 5.16 -8.28
N ASN A 780 37.08 4.47 -7.54
CA ASN A 780 36.84 4.17 -6.12
C ASN A 780 36.80 5.45 -5.29
N PHE A 781 37.70 6.40 -5.58
CA PHE A 781 37.73 7.68 -4.88
C PHE A 781 36.45 8.50 -5.12
N VAL A 782 35.98 8.61 -6.38
CA VAL A 782 34.72 9.30 -6.69
C VAL A 782 33.53 8.58 -6.05
N TYR A 783 33.58 7.24 -5.97
CA TYR A 783 32.58 6.47 -5.26
C TYR A 783 32.54 6.80 -3.76
N MET A 784 33.70 6.95 -3.11
CA MET A 784 33.77 7.35 -1.69
C MET A 784 33.21 8.74 -1.47
N LEU A 785 33.51 9.71 -2.34
CA LEU A 785 32.91 11.06 -2.29
C LEU A 785 31.38 11.00 -2.38
N ALA A 786 30.87 10.27 -3.34
CA ALA A 786 29.43 10.12 -3.53
C ALA A 786 28.77 9.39 -2.34
N ARG A 787 29.46 8.42 -1.73
CA ARG A 787 28.99 7.73 -0.53
C ARG A 787 28.93 8.67 0.67
N LEU A 788 29.94 9.51 0.88
CA LEU A 788 29.92 10.53 1.94
C LEU A 788 28.75 11.48 1.78
N VAL A 789 28.58 12.06 0.59
CA VAL A 789 27.47 12.97 0.29
C VAL A 789 26.12 12.32 0.61
N LYS A 790 25.89 11.12 0.10
CA LYS A 790 24.65 10.38 0.29
C LYS A 790 24.39 10.03 1.75
N SER A 791 25.43 9.58 2.48
CA SER A 791 25.32 9.28 3.90
C SER A 791 25.05 10.52 4.72
N PHE A 792 25.67 11.65 4.37
CA PHE A 792 25.47 12.93 5.06
C PHE A 792 24.04 13.42 4.93
N HIS A 793 23.47 13.47 3.73
CA HIS A 793 22.08 13.88 3.53
C HIS A 793 21.10 13.01 4.29
N PHE A 794 21.33 11.71 4.34
CA PHE A 794 20.53 10.81 5.14
C PHE A 794 20.68 11.08 6.64
N LEU A 795 21.91 11.16 7.13
CA LEU A 795 22.19 11.22 8.57
C LEU A 795 21.98 12.61 9.19
N THR A 796 22.07 13.70 8.43
CA THR A 796 21.67 15.05 8.90
C THR A 796 20.21 15.14 9.30
N CYS A 797 19.43 14.17 8.87
CA CYS A 797 18.05 14.00 9.31
C CYS A 797 17.94 13.66 10.81
N PHE A 798 18.98 13.08 11.37
CA PHE A 798 19.01 12.54 12.73
C PHE A 798 20.04 13.25 13.62
N PHE A 799 21.15 13.71 13.03
CA PHE A 799 22.29 14.21 13.76
C PHE A 799 22.78 15.55 13.21
N ALA A 800 23.26 16.39 14.12
CA ALA A 800 23.98 17.61 13.75
C ALA A 800 25.46 17.28 13.51
N TYR A 801 26.00 17.66 12.37
CA TYR A 801 27.40 17.47 12.03
C TYR A 801 28.24 18.75 12.19
N PRO A 802 29.55 18.60 12.53
CA PRO A 802 30.48 19.76 12.58
C PRO A 802 30.55 20.48 11.24
N HIS A 803 30.82 21.79 11.30
CA HIS A 803 30.94 22.66 10.12
C HIS A 803 31.94 22.12 9.08
N ALA A 804 33.07 21.54 9.53
CA ALA A 804 34.05 20.91 8.65
C ALA A 804 33.49 19.77 7.79
N VAL A 805 32.60 18.95 8.34
CA VAL A 805 31.93 17.87 7.57
C VAL A 805 31.01 18.49 6.53
N LYS A 806 30.22 19.51 6.90
CA LYS A 806 29.31 20.20 5.98
C LYS A 806 30.04 20.84 4.82
N GLU A 807 31.14 21.57 5.11
CA GLU A 807 32.01 22.18 4.10
C GLU A 807 32.53 21.14 3.11
N PHE A 808 33.05 20.00 3.63
CA PHE A 808 33.62 18.98 2.75
C PHE A 808 32.56 18.27 1.94
N VAL A 809 31.35 18.08 2.47
CA VAL A 809 30.21 17.50 1.72
C VAL A 809 29.83 18.45 0.58
N THR A 810 29.67 19.75 0.85
CA THR A 810 29.36 20.73 -0.20
C THR A 810 30.45 20.72 -1.28
N PHE A 811 31.72 20.67 -0.90
CA PHE A 811 32.83 20.51 -1.83
C PHE A 811 32.69 19.22 -2.67
N ALA A 812 32.41 18.09 -2.03
CA ALA A 812 32.27 16.80 -2.70
C ALA A 812 31.09 16.76 -3.67
N GLU A 813 29.99 17.45 -3.36
CA GLU A 813 28.83 17.60 -4.24
C GLU A 813 29.15 18.33 -5.53
N TYR A 814 29.90 19.45 -5.44
CA TYR A 814 30.28 20.24 -6.61
C TYR A 814 31.40 19.60 -7.42
N VAL A 815 32.44 19.11 -6.76
CA VAL A 815 33.66 18.67 -7.43
C VAL A 815 33.58 17.20 -7.86
N GLY A 816 33.00 16.32 -7.03
CA GLY A 816 32.96 14.89 -7.26
C GLY A 816 32.45 14.48 -8.66
N PRO A 817 31.28 14.97 -9.11
CA PRO A 817 30.74 14.65 -10.44
C PRO A 817 31.61 15.13 -11.60
N GLN A 818 32.50 16.10 -11.37
CA GLN A 818 33.31 16.71 -12.41
C GLN A 818 34.75 16.15 -12.50
N LEU A 819 35.17 15.31 -11.55
CA LEU A 819 36.49 14.70 -11.53
C LEU A 819 36.72 13.70 -12.66
N ILE A 820 35.70 12.92 -12.97
CA ILE A 820 35.68 11.96 -14.09
C ILE A 820 34.57 12.38 -15.04
N LYS A 821 34.85 12.39 -16.34
CA LYS A 821 33.83 12.70 -17.34
C LYS A 821 32.70 11.67 -17.26
N GLN A 822 31.49 12.14 -17.08
CA GLN A 822 30.33 11.29 -17.19
C GLN A 822 29.96 11.12 -18.67
N GLY A 823 29.70 9.87 -19.09
CA GLY A 823 29.17 9.61 -20.41
C GLY A 823 27.73 10.17 -20.53
N SER A 824 27.42 10.78 -21.68
CA SER A 824 26.05 11.20 -21.96
C SER A 824 25.12 9.98 -22.02
N VAL A 825 24.06 9.97 -21.21
CA VAL A 825 23.05 8.91 -21.23
C VAL A 825 22.41 8.82 -22.62
N SER A 826 22.18 9.97 -23.27
CA SER A 826 21.65 10.04 -24.64
C SER A 826 22.58 9.38 -25.67
N GLU A 827 23.89 9.59 -25.58
CA GLU A 827 24.88 8.96 -26.45
C GLU A 827 24.97 7.45 -26.22
N LEU A 828 24.93 7.03 -24.96
CA LEU A 828 24.85 5.63 -24.56
C LEU A 828 23.57 4.96 -25.11
N MET A 829 22.42 5.60 -24.96
CA MET A 829 21.16 5.08 -25.44
C MET A 829 21.12 4.95 -26.97
N LYS A 830 21.76 5.88 -27.74
CA LYS A 830 21.91 5.72 -29.19
C LYS A 830 22.72 4.47 -29.55
N GLN A 831 23.77 4.17 -28.79
CA GLN A 831 24.59 2.98 -29.04
C GLN A 831 23.86 1.69 -28.63
N ILE A 832 23.16 1.70 -27.49
CA ILE A 832 22.37 0.54 -27.02
C ILE A 832 21.21 0.23 -27.97
N ARG A 833 20.58 1.24 -28.58
CA ARG A 833 19.52 1.03 -29.62
C ARG A 833 19.99 0.28 -30.84
N GLN A 834 21.28 0.20 -31.09
CA GLN A 834 21.87 -0.60 -32.20
C GLN A 834 22.10 -2.06 -31.80
N THR A 835 21.81 -2.41 -30.55
CA THR A 835 21.90 -3.79 -30.04
C THR A 835 20.71 -4.59 -30.52
N GLU A 836 20.95 -5.74 -31.15
CA GLU A 836 19.93 -6.63 -31.70
C GLU A 836 19.75 -7.85 -30.79
N VAL A 837 18.50 -8.35 -30.74
CA VAL A 837 18.20 -9.62 -30.09
C VAL A 837 18.41 -10.74 -31.10
N VAL A 838 19.42 -11.54 -30.90
CA VAL A 838 19.77 -12.62 -31.86
C VAL A 838 18.89 -13.84 -31.60
N LYS A 839 18.64 -14.16 -30.33
CA LYS A 839 17.76 -15.24 -29.95
C LYS A 839 17.00 -14.85 -28.67
N ALA A 840 15.75 -15.29 -28.57
CA ALA A 840 14.93 -15.14 -27.38
C ALA A 840 13.98 -16.33 -27.22
N ALA A 841 13.79 -16.79 -26.01
CA ALA A 841 12.88 -17.86 -25.65
C ALA A 841 12.25 -17.62 -24.27
N VAL A 842 11.18 -18.31 -23.97
CA VAL A 842 10.52 -18.29 -22.65
C VAL A 842 10.29 -19.72 -22.22
N GLU A 843 10.82 -20.05 -21.06
CA GLU A 843 10.84 -21.40 -20.54
C GLU A 843 10.01 -21.49 -19.25
N TYR A 844 9.17 -22.51 -19.12
CA TYR A 844 8.37 -22.74 -17.94
C TYR A 844 9.26 -23.33 -16.83
N GLN A 845 9.33 -22.68 -15.68
CA GLN A 845 10.13 -23.07 -14.53
C GLN A 845 9.33 -23.78 -13.42
N GLY A 846 8.00 -23.76 -13.51
CA GLY A 846 7.15 -24.36 -12.50
C GLY A 846 6.37 -23.35 -11.67
N VAL A 847 5.76 -23.85 -10.58
CA VAL A 847 5.00 -23.04 -9.63
C VAL A 847 5.77 -22.96 -8.34
N LEU A 848 6.23 -21.75 -8.00
CA LEU A 848 6.84 -21.45 -6.71
C LEU A 848 5.74 -21.17 -5.68
N ARG A 849 5.85 -21.79 -4.51
CA ARG A 849 4.88 -21.64 -3.40
C ARG A 849 5.51 -20.99 -2.19
N ALA A 850 4.75 -20.13 -1.52
CA ALA A 850 5.15 -19.56 -0.25
C ALA A 850 5.37 -20.67 0.80
N GLY A 851 6.49 -20.65 1.49
CA GLY A 851 6.82 -21.64 2.53
C GLY A 851 7.59 -22.89 2.07
N ALA A 852 7.70 -23.15 0.77
CA ALA A 852 8.54 -24.25 0.28
C ALA A 852 10.02 -23.86 0.36
N GLY A 853 10.68 -24.20 1.48
CA GLY A 853 12.12 -24.07 1.64
C GLY A 853 12.68 -22.68 1.98
N LEU A 854 11.84 -21.65 2.10
CA LEU A 854 12.26 -20.32 2.52
C LEU A 854 12.48 -20.25 4.04
N LYS A 855 13.66 -20.63 4.50
CA LYS A 855 14.14 -20.26 5.85
C LYS A 855 14.47 -18.76 5.82
N LEU A 856 13.50 -17.93 6.21
CA LEU A 856 13.75 -16.52 6.47
C LEU A 856 14.61 -16.41 7.71
N LYS A 857 15.88 -16.08 7.56
CA LYS A 857 16.61 -15.43 8.64
C LYS A 857 15.95 -14.08 8.88
N PRO A 858 15.76 -13.63 10.14
CA PRO A 858 15.36 -12.26 10.40
C PRO A 858 16.36 -11.36 9.66
N GLY A 859 15.86 -10.69 8.63
CA GLY A 859 16.68 -9.79 7.87
C GLY A 859 16.97 -8.59 8.76
N ARG A 860 18.21 -8.41 9.17
CA ARG A 860 18.68 -7.08 9.54
C ARG A 860 18.48 -6.23 8.28
N VAL A 861 17.50 -5.37 8.32
CA VAL A 861 17.38 -4.31 7.33
C VAL A 861 18.59 -3.43 7.54
N ARG A 862 19.55 -3.49 6.64
CA ARG A 862 20.62 -2.49 6.62
C ARG A 862 19.96 -1.17 6.25
N GLU A 863 19.63 -0.41 7.25
CA GLU A 863 19.30 0.99 7.13
C GLU A 863 20.58 1.78 6.96
N GLY A 864 20.75 2.20 5.84
CA GLY A 864 21.67 3.21 5.38
C GLY A 864 21.23 3.51 3.97
N ALA A 865 21.40 4.73 3.52
CA ALA A 865 21.44 4.96 2.10
C ALA A 865 22.28 3.84 1.52
N GLY A 866 21.68 2.88 0.80
CA GLY A 866 22.44 1.82 0.14
C GLY A 866 23.64 2.43 -0.57
N PRO A 867 24.75 1.74 -0.74
CA PRO A 867 25.90 2.34 -1.40
C PRO A 867 25.44 2.99 -2.71
N PRO A 868 25.97 4.14 -3.11
CA PRO A 868 25.60 4.75 -4.38
C PRO A 868 25.84 3.74 -5.47
N ALA A 869 24.99 3.71 -6.49
CA ALA A 869 25.08 2.75 -7.57
C ALA A 869 26.53 2.76 -8.13
N LYS A 870 27.20 1.61 -8.09
CA LYS A 870 28.57 1.48 -8.60
C LYS A 870 28.55 1.81 -10.09
N LYS A 871 29.37 2.76 -10.52
CA LYS A 871 29.55 3.08 -11.93
C LYS A 871 30.53 2.08 -12.53
N VAL A 872 30.15 1.48 -13.64
CA VAL A 872 30.94 0.49 -14.39
C VAL A 872 30.99 0.88 -15.87
N SER A 873 31.88 0.28 -16.65
CA SER A 873 31.87 0.47 -18.09
C SER A 873 30.67 -0.26 -18.72
N VAL A 874 30.23 0.20 -19.88
CA VAL A 874 29.14 -0.47 -20.65
C VAL A 874 29.52 -1.91 -20.98
N ARG A 875 30.80 -2.11 -21.30
CA ARG A 875 31.34 -3.43 -21.60
C ARG A 875 31.18 -4.39 -20.41
N ASP A 876 31.60 -3.96 -19.23
CA ASP A 876 31.46 -4.77 -18.02
C ASP A 876 29.98 -5.11 -17.73
N MET A 877 29.09 -4.16 -18.04
CA MET A 877 27.65 -4.38 -17.87
C MET A 877 27.08 -5.37 -18.90
N ILE A 878 27.48 -5.26 -20.15
CA ILE A 878 27.06 -6.21 -21.19
C ILE A 878 27.55 -7.62 -20.83
N ASP A 879 28.79 -7.71 -20.38
CA ASP A 879 29.38 -8.99 -19.98
C ASP A 879 28.65 -9.58 -18.76
N GLU A 880 28.29 -8.74 -17.76
CA GLU A 880 27.51 -9.17 -16.61
C GLU A 880 26.08 -9.62 -16.98
N ILE A 881 25.42 -8.91 -17.90
CA ILE A 881 24.08 -9.29 -18.36
C ILE A 881 24.15 -10.59 -19.16
N ARG A 882 25.16 -10.74 -19.98
CA ARG A 882 25.40 -11.98 -20.74
C ARG A 882 25.61 -13.17 -19.79
N ALA A 883 26.24 -12.93 -18.63
CA ALA A 883 26.39 -13.97 -17.60
C ALA A 883 25.08 -14.36 -16.92
N LYS A 884 24.06 -13.47 -16.91
CA LYS A 884 22.76 -13.71 -16.24
C LYS A 884 21.72 -14.39 -17.12
N PHE A 885 21.88 -14.30 -18.42
CA PHE A 885 20.86 -14.76 -19.37
C PHE A 885 21.37 -15.98 -20.12
N ASP A 886 20.55 -17.00 -20.10
CA ASP A 886 20.81 -18.26 -20.72
C ASP A 886 20.85 -18.16 -22.22
N ILE A 887 21.80 -18.79 -22.79
CA ILE A 887 22.01 -19.04 -24.19
C ILE A 887 21.73 -20.51 -24.36
N SER A 888 20.85 -20.86 -25.25
CA SER A 888 20.38 -22.20 -25.37
C SER A 888 21.53 -23.22 -25.66
N ASP A 889 21.25 -24.31 -25.33
CA ASP A 889 22.03 -25.42 -25.02
C ASP A 889 22.23 -26.51 -26.04
N GLU A 890 22.39 -26.32 -27.19
CA GLU A 890 22.71 -27.43 -28.03
C GLU A 890 24.09 -28.08 -27.76
N GLU A 891 24.71 -27.61 -26.68
CA GLU A 891 26.16 -27.59 -26.88
C GLU A 891 26.97 -28.16 -25.74
N ALA A 892 26.37 -29.08 -24.95
CA ALA A 892 27.13 -29.93 -24.05
C ALA A 892 28.28 -30.67 -24.79
N LEU A 893 28.12 -30.92 -26.06
CA LEU A 893 29.19 -31.44 -26.94
C LEU A 893 30.43 -30.53 -26.92
N TYR A 894 30.24 -29.26 -26.79
CA TYR A 894 31.32 -28.30 -26.81
C TYR A 894 31.79 -27.89 -25.41
N ILE A 895 31.08 -28.35 -24.36
CA ILE A 895 31.46 -28.05 -22.95
C ILE A 895 32.92 -28.27 -22.72
N LYS A 896 33.43 -29.42 -23.09
CA LYS A 896 34.85 -29.75 -22.93
C LYS A 896 35.71 -28.80 -23.73
N GLN A 897 35.43 -28.63 -25.02
CA GLN A 897 36.17 -27.76 -25.92
C GLN A 897 36.17 -26.31 -25.43
N VAL A 898 35.02 -25.79 -25.03
CA VAL A 898 34.91 -24.43 -24.50
C VAL A 898 35.65 -24.29 -23.17
N THR A 899 35.53 -25.28 -22.29
CA THR A 899 36.24 -25.26 -21.00
C THR A 899 37.75 -25.26 -21.20
N GLU A 900 38.26 -26.09 -22.11
CA GLU A 900 39.68 -26.17 -22.44
C GLU A 900 40.18 -24.88 -23.11
N GLU A 901 39.41 -24.30 -24.01
CA GLU A 901 39.72 -23.03 -24.68
C GLU A 901 39.80 -21.88 -23.66
N LYS A 902 38.82 -21.76 -22.78
CA LYS A 902 38.81 -20.73 -21.74
C LYS A 902 39.84 -20.96 -20.67
N ALA A 903 40.18 -22.20 -20.33
CA ALA A 903 41.28 -22.51 -19.47
C ALA A 903 42.66 -22.21 -20.10
N ALA A 904 42.78 -22.12 -21.41
CA ALA A 904 43.97 -21.68 -22.14
C ALA A 904 44.04 -20.15 -22.30
N ASP A 905 43.01 -19.41 -22.00
CA ASP A 905 42.91 -17.95 -22.25
C ASP A 905 43.90 -17.17 -21.33
N PRO A 906 44.87 -16.42 -21.94
CA PRO A 906 45.82 -15.66 -21.18
C PRO A 906 45.21 -14.53 -20.34
N ALA A 907 44.06 -13.97 -20.75
CA ALA A 907 43.39 -12.89 -20.05
C ALA A 907 42.72 -13.43 -18.76
N ILE A 908 42.06 -14.58 -18.85
CA ILE A 908 41.49 -15.27 -17.69
C ILE A 908 42.60 -15.66 -16.73
N ARG A 909 43.64 -16.25 -17.23
CA ARG A 909 44.84 -16.62 -16.44
C ARG A 909 45.46 -15.41 -15.72
N GLY A 910 45.68 -14.31 -16.42
CA GLY A 910 46.24 -13.08 -15.86
C GLY A 910 45.37 -12.50 -14.76
N THR A 911 44.07 -12.51 -14.95
CA THR A 911 43.12 -11.98 -13.96
C THR A 911 43.02 -12.85 -12.72
N VAL A 912 42.98 -14.18 -12.87
CA VAL A 912 42.95 -15.10 -11.71
C VAL A 912 44.25 -14.98 -10.92
N HIS A 913 45.41 -14.85 -11.58
CA HIS A 913 46.69 -14.63 -10.91
C HIS A 913 46.77 -13.29 -10.15
N ALA A 914 46.23 -12.22 -10.74
CA ALA A 914 46.22 -10.90 -10.11
C ALA A 914 45.34 -10.82 -8.84
N HIS A 915 44.30 -11.64 -8.79
CA HIS A 915 43.34 -11.64 -7.70
C HIS A 915 43.28 -12.92 -6.88
N ARG A 916 44.37 -13.70 -6.91
CA ARG A 916 44.43 -15.04 -6.27
C ARG A 916 44.15 -15.02 -4.76
N GLU A 917 44.39 -13.91 -4.09
CA GLU A 917 44.14 -13.74 -2.66
C GLU A 917 42.72 -13.21 -2.35
N ASP A 918 41.98 -12.71 -3.38
CA ASP A 918 40.61 -12.22 -3.26
C ASP A 918 39.62 -13.30 -3.76
N ARG A 919 39.48 -14.37 -2.98
CA ARG A 919 38.54 -15.45 -3.31
C ARG A 919 37.09 -14.97 -3.44
N MET A 920 36.67 -13.95 -2.70
CA MET A 920 35.31 -13.43 -2.78
C MET A 920 35.06 -12.78 -4.13
N TYR A 921 36.05 -12.13 -4.70
CA TYR A 921 35.98 -11.60 -6.06
C TYR A 921 35.92 -12.71 -7.11
N LEU A 922 36.82 -13.72 -6.99
CA LEU A 922 36.91 -14.81 -7.95
C LEU A 922 35.67 -15.74 -7.92
N GLU A 923 35.14 -16.03 -6.74
CA GLU A 923 33.96 -16.88 -6.57
C GLU A 923 32.64 -16.15 -6.82
N GLY A 924 32.65 -14.82 -6.83
CA GLY A 924 31.49 -13.93 -7.09
C GLY A 924 31.47 -13.39 -8.51
N ALA A 925 31.93 -12.15 -8.66
CA ALA A 925 31.80 -11.40 -9.93
C ALA A 925 32.62 -12.00 -11.08
N TYR A 926 33.81 -12.49 -10.80
CA TYR A 926 34.68 -13.05 -11.83
C TYR A 926 34.21 -14.43 -12.32
N ARG A 927 33.68 -15.25 -11.43
CA ARG A 927 33.03 -16.52 -11.79
C ARG A 927 31.84 -16.28 -12.75
N GLY A 928 31.04 -15.24 -12.49
CA GLY A 928 29.94 -14.87 -13.39
C GLY A 928 30.42 -14.47 -14.78
N ARG A 929 31.52 -13.75 -14.85
CA ARG A 929 32.13 -13.35 -16.13
C ARG A 929 32.67 -14.54 -16.91
N VAL A 930 33.44 -15.38 -16.26
CA VAL A 930 33.97 -16.62 -16.88
C VAL A 930 32.82 -17.52 -17.34
N ASN A 931 31.74 -17.60 -16.55
CA ASN A 931 30.53 -18.28 -16.95
C ASN A 931 29.91 -17.69 -18.25
N GLY A 932 29.79 -16.36 -18.34
CA GLY A 932 29.30 -15.70 -19.54
C GLY A 932 30.18 -15.90 -20.79
N GLU A 933 31.50 -15.83 -20.62
CA GLU A 933 32.44 -16.07 -21.71
C GLU A 933 32.38 -17.53 -22.17
N ILE A 934 32.19 -18.47 -21.25
CA ILE A 934 31.93 -19.87 -21.58
C ILE A 934 30.63 -20.03 -22.35
N GLN A 935 29.56 -19.42 -21.90
CA GLN A 935 28.27 -19.46 -22.56
C GLN A 935 28.32 -18.85 -23.97
N LEU A 936 29.07 -17.75 -24.15
CA LEU A 936 29.30 -17.13 -25.45
C LEU A 936 30.03 -18.05 -26.42
N THR A 937 31.22 -18.53 -26.04
CA THR A 937 32.01 -19.43 -26.88
C THR A 937 31.23 -20.70 -27.21
N TYR A 938 30.50 -21.16 -26.23
CA TYR A 938 29.63 -22.31 -26.41
C TYR A 938 28.54 -22.06 -27.43
N SER A 939 27.88 -20.87 -27.38
CA SER A 939 26.83 -20.50 -28.31
C SER A 939 27.32 -20.33 -29.78
N GLU A 940 28.57 -19.91 -29.94
CA GLU A 940 29.16 -19.75 -31.28
C GLU A 940 29.54 -21.09 -31.92
N LEU A 941 29.91 -22.05 -31.10
CA LEU A 941 30.38 -23.35 -31.56
C LEU A 941 29.24 -24.36 -31.77
N ALA A 942 28.14 -24.16 -31.21
CA ALA A 942 27.14 -25.16 -31.09
C ALA A 942 25.83 -24.93 -31.85
N ARG A 943 25.23 -26.02 -32.33
CA ARG A 943 23.95 -26.02 -33.01
C ARG A 943 22.80 -26.28 -32.06
N TYR A 944 21.95 -25.40 -31.96
CA TYR A 944 21.05 -24.99 -30.93
C TYR A 944 19.80 -25.84 -30.59
N GLU A 945 19.63 -27.07 -31.02
CA GLU A 945 18.32 -27.73 -30.95
C GLU A 945 18.08 -28.73 -29.78
N GLU A 946 19.09 -29.13 -29.01
CA GLU A 946 18.93 -30.30 -28.11
C GLU A 946 19.15 -30.12 -26.61
N LEU A 947 19.42 -28.93 -26.08
CA LEU A 947 19.87 -28.84 -24.68
C LEU A 947 19.04 -27.87 -23.80
N ALA A 948 17.76 -28.09 -23.69
CA ALA A 948 16.89 -27.41 -22.72
C ALA A 948 16.78 -28.19 -21.38
N ASP A 949 17.89 -28.55 -20.74
CA ASP A 949 17.87 -29.24 -19.45
C ASP A 949 18.43 -28.31 -18.36
N ALA A 950 17.61 -28.06 -17.31
CA ALA A 950 17.93 -27.22 -16.15
C ALA A 950 19.29 -27.58 -15.50
N LYS A 951 19.79 -28.79 -15.68
CA LYS A 951 21.10 -29.22 -15.23
C LYS A 951 22.28 -28.40 -15.75
N TYR A 952 22.11 -27.70 -16.88
CA TYR A 952 23.19 -26.89 -17.47
C TYR A 952 23.21 -25.45 -16.95
N THR A 953 22.05 -24.90 -16.57
CA THR A 953 21.85 -23.46 -16.37
C THR A 953 21.60 -23.05 -14.93
N ASP A 954 21.23 -23.96 -14.04
CA ASP A 954 21.02 -23.64 -12.64
C ASP A 954 22.31 -23.25 -11.91
N THR A 955 22.20 -22.50 -10.83
CA THR A 955 23.31 -22.23 -9.91
C THR A 955 23.86 -23.57 -9.43
N GLY A 956 25.09 -23.89 -9.80
CA GLY A 956 25.69 -25.23 -9.62
C GLY A 956 25.47 -26.15 -10.83
N GLY A 957 24.85 -25.69 -11.91
CA GLY A 957 24.75 -26.43 -13.18
C GLY A 957 26.05 -26.52 -13.97
N ILE A 958 25.99 -27.14 -15.15
CA ILE A 958 27.19 -27.49 -15.92
C ILE A 958 28.04 -26.26 -16.26
N PHE A 959 27.45 -25.17 -16.70
CA PHE A 959 28.22 -23.95 -17.02
C PHE A 959 28.85 -23.30 -15.81
N ASP A 960 28.19 -23.39 -14.67
CA ASP A 960 28.74 -22.90 -13.41
C ASP A 960 29.91 -23.77 -12.94
N ILE A 961 29.82 -25.08 -13.12
CA ILE A 961 30.91 -26.03 -12.87
C ILE A 961 32.09 -25.79 -13.82
N MET A 962 31.80 -25.52 -15.11
CA MET A 962 32.86 -25.20 -16.09
C MET A 962 33.62 -23.92 -15.69
N ALA A 963 32.88 -22.85 -15.29
CA ALA A 963 33.48 -21.59 -14.84
C ALA A 963 34.36 -21.80 -13.59
N VAL A 964 33.88 -22.57 -12.61
CA VAL A 964 34.64 -22.94 -11.41
C VAL A 964 35.90 -23.71 -11.82
N THR A 965 35.76 -24.68 -12.70
CA THR A 965 36.88 -25.52 -13.19
C THR A 965 37.96 -24.68 -13.88
N VAL A 966 37.57 -23.73 -14.72
CA VAL A 966 38.52 -22.81 -15.39
C VAL A 966 39.27 -21.95 -14.37
N ILE A 967 38.59 -21.40 -13.38
CA ILE A 967 39.21 -20.57 -12.34
C ILE A 967 40.13 -21.39 -11.45
N GLU A 968 39.69 -22.56 -10.97
CA GLU A 968 40.50 -23.46 -10.12
C GLU A 968 41.71 -24.01 -10.84
N THR A 969 41.64 -24.27 -12.15
CA THR A 969 42.78 -24.70 -12.95
C THR A 969 43.92 -23.68 -12.88
N HIS A 970 43.61 -22.40 -12.88
CA HIS A 970 44.63 -21.34 -12.78
C HIS A 970 45.12 -21.09 -11.36
N LEU A 971 44.27 -21.30 -10.36
CA LEU A 971 44.64 -21.20 -8.94
C LEU A 971 45.57 -22.32 -8.54
N THR A 972 45.34 -23.54 -9.04
CA THR A 972 46.19 -24.71 -8.73
C THR A 972 47.48 -24.75 -9.52
N ALA A 973 47.52 -24.18 -10.72
CA ALA A 973 48.78 -24.09 -11.51
C ALA A 973 49.75 -23.02 -10.95
N ALA A 974 49.32 -22.22 -10.00
CA ALA A 974 50.14 -21.16 -9.36
C ALA A 974 50.59 -21.51 -7.94
N ALA A 975 50.16 -22.63 -7.38
CA ALA A 975 50.67 -23.25 -6.15
C ALA A 975 51.80 -24.23 -6.46
#